data_6d2b49a8d9ddd80079790ec245d5600a
#
_entry.id   6d2b49a8d9ddd80079790ec245d5600a
#
_cell.length_a   1.000
_cell.length_b   1.000
_cell.length_c   1.000
_cell.angle_alpha   90.00
_cell.angle_beta   90.00
_cell.angle_gamma   90.00
#
_symmetry.space_group_name_H-M   'P 1'
#
loop_
_entity.id
_entity.type
_entity.pdbx_description
1 polymer ?
#
loop_
_entity_poly.entity_id
_entity_poly.type
_entity_poly.pdbx_seq_one_letter_code
_entity_poly.pdbx_strand_id
1 'polypeptide(L)'
;MNYSDEKFADIQMLRYRLNGFEQLSLNQKQYVYCLAKATLCGRDITTDQFGRYNLKIRKLLEALYLIYKEQPEALGLQGLSQQEQELSQQEQGLSQQEQEQELSQEQELSQEQLQEQFEAMTVYLKRVWFSNGIHHHYGCDKFKPQFSESWFRSIIARSADKLASKLGVASGDEVMEWCAPLFPVIFDPEIMPKRVEKACGVDQVKGSACNYYEGLTQQEVEAYYAAKNDPSNPCPPSYGLNSKLVKTASGDIEEQVWKQGGMYGEAIDRIVYWLTKAMQFAENEKQQEVIGLLISYYRTGDLKTFDSYSIEWLKEHAGDIDFINGFIEVYGDPLGFKASWEGIVTYKDKEANERTHKICSNAQWFEDHSPVDPRFKKKEVRGVTANVVVAAMLGGDEYPSTAIGINLPNADWIRAQHGSKSITIGNLTEAYSRAAEGNGFLEEFVADESTLTLVRQFDHLCDDLHTDLHECLGHGSGQLLPGVSSDALKSYGSTIEEARADLFGLYYMADAKMVELGLLPSADAYKAHYYTYMLNGLMTQLRRITPGADIEEDHMRNRALIAYWVLDHAQGEVELTESNGKTCVFIHSYERLRTLFAQLLAEIQRIKSEGDYEAARQLVERYGVKVDRALLEEVHRRYEKLDIAPYKGFINPRLSLVTDAQGNVCDVKADYTESYEHQMLRYSNEFGFLSSKEEKSSLKEESSSKEETSSKEDVLSSKAETSSKAEAVSSSVDDDVKKIKRSFRLFMNGVASSSMRDKGLEYKINWGIPVTRLRDMAAQYAPSVALAERLWESDVRECKILATLLMPAERFSEPMALSWLSACNNQEMVEMLVFNLVQNMPGVETFVVSLLHSDEHNAPLAALHLVSRLVARQNVAFMTDEVVSSFAQLVIKALNGTDAVLKHAALNSVTRYVDRELKGADKVVELLKKHKIDIF
;
A
#
# COMPACT_ATOMS: atom_id res chain seq x y z
N MET A 1 -15.09 15.82 23.26
CA MET A 1 -13.70 15.58 22.83
C MET A 1 -13.55 16.18 21.43
N ASN A 2 -12.47 16.88 21.13
CA ASN A 2 -12.17 17.28 19.76
C ASN A 2 -11.48 16.09 19.06
N TYR A 3 -12.05 15.63 17.93
CA TYR A 3 -11.48 14.51 17.19
C TYR A 3 -10.28 14.93 16.32
N SER A 4 -10.23 16.16 15.84
CA SER A 4 -9.07 16.70 15.11
C SER A 4 -8.08 17.34 16.08
N ASP A 5 -6.80 17.02 15.93
CA ASP A 5 -5.69 17.64 16.65
C ASP A 5 -4.87 18.53 15.71
N GLU A 6 -3.56 18.44 15.72
CA GLU A 6 -2.70 19.24 14.87
C GLU A 6 -2.63 18.74 13.42
N LYS A 7 -2.42 19.68 12.50
CA LYS A 7 -2.05 19.42 11.10
C LYS A 7 -0.60 19.82 10.89
N PHE A 8 0.20 18.97 10.28
CA PHE A 8 1.55 19.29 9.86
C PHE A 8 1.84 18.64 8.50
N ALA A 9 2.49 19.40 7.63
CA ALA A 9 2.69 18.98 6.24
C ALA A 9 1.37 18.50 5.59
N ASP A 10 1.34 17.28 5.09
CA ASP A 10 0.20 16.64 4.44
C ASP A 10 -0.59 15.69 5.37
N ILE A 11 -0.40 15.82 6.70
CA ILE A 11 -0.95 14.89 7.70
C ILE A 11 -1.82 15.64 8.70
N GLN A 12 -3.01 15.08 8.99
CA GLN A 12 -3.90 15.50 10.07
C GLN A 12 -3.90 14.43 11.17
N MET A 13 -3.58 14.82 12.41
CA MET A 13 -3.70 13.93 13.56
C MET A 13 -5.12 13.93 14.11
N LEU A 14 -5.62 12.73 14.44
CA LEU A 14 -6.96 12.48 14.95
C LEU A 14 -6.91 11.83 16.33
N ARG A 15 -7.91 12.11 17.15
CA ARG A 15 -8.19 11.37 18.39
C ARG A 15 -9.32 10.39 18.15
N TYR A 16 -9.29 9.26 18.83
CA TYR A 16 -10.39 8.30 18.85
C TYR A 16 -10.83 8.00 20.26
N ARG A 17 -12.08 7.63 20.43
CA ARG A 17 -12.70 7.37 21.74
C ARG A 17 -12.76 5.88 22.01
N LEU A 18 -12.66 5.51 23.29
CA LEU A 18 -12.85 4.14 23.79
C LEU A 18 -14.32 3.95 24.18
N ASN A 19 -15.19 3.73 23.20
CA ASN A 19 -16.63 3.55 23.44
C ASN A 19 -16.87 2.34 24.33
N GLY A 20 -17.65 2.49 25.40
CA GLY A 20 -17.94 1.41 26.34
C GLY A 20 -16.80 1.04 27.33
N PHE A 21 -15.63 1.70 27.29
CA PHE A 21 -14.50 1.38 28.18
C PHE A 21 -14.87 1.48 29.66
N GLU A 22 -15.66 2.48 30.03
CA GLU A 22 -16.10 2.72 31.40
C GLU A 22 -16.97 1.58 31.98
N GLN A 23 -17.61 0.84 31.07
CA GLN A 23 -18.48 -0.30 31.42
C GLN A 23 -17.71 -1.61 31.64
N LEU A 24 -16.43 -1.64 31.25
CA LEU A 24 -15.56 -2.81 31.48
C LEU A 24 -15.32 -3.00 32.96
N SER A 25 -15.27 -4.26 33.42
CA SER A 25 -14.88 -4.59 34.78
C SER A 25 -13.44 -4.14 35.06
N LEU A 26 -13.10 -3.95 36.35
CA LEU A 26 -11.74 -3.60 36.73
C LEU A 26 -10.70 -4.61 36.21
N ASN A 27 -11.03 -5.89 36.24
CA ASN A 27 -10.16 -6.93 35.70
C ASN A 27 -9.90 -6.75 34.21
N GLN A 28 -10.94 -6.50 33.40
CA GLN A 28 -10.84 -6.22 31.97
C GLN A 28 -10.02 -4.95 31.69
N LYS A 29 -10.27 -3.87 32.43
CA LYS A 29 -9.50 -2.62 32.33
C LYS A 29 -8.01 -2.82 32.62
N GLN A 30 -7.67 -3.63 33.64
CA GLN A 30 -6.29 -3.99 33.96
C GLN A 30 -5.67 -4.88 32.90
N TYR A 31 -6.46 -5.77 32.28
CA TYR A 31 -6.03 -6.61 31.18
C TYR A 31 -5.66 -5.73 29.96
N VAL A 32 -6.57 -4.84 29.53
CA VAL A 32 -6.31 -3.85 28.46
C VAL A 32 -5.07 -3.01 28.76
N TYR A 33 -4.92 -2.52 30.02
CA TYR A 33 -3.76 -1.72 30.42
C TYR A 33 -2.44 -2.49 30.23
N CYS A 34 -2.38 -3.74 30.68
CA CYS A 34 -1.16 -4.56 30.57
C CYS A 34 -0.83 -4.89 29.09
N LEU A 35 -1.84 -5.24 28.28
CA LEU A 35 -1.69 -5.47 26.85
C LEU A 35 -1.25 -4.19 26.13
N ALA A 36 -1.82 -3.02 26.47
CA ALA A 36 -1.42 -1.73 25.91
C ALA A 36 0.05 -1.41 26.21
N LYS A 37 0.53 -1.71 27.42
CA LYS A 37 1.96 -1.54 27.77
C LYS A 37 2.85 -2.50 26.96
N ALA A 38 2.43 -3.76 26.74
CA ALA A 38 3.15 -4.70 25.89
C ALA A 38 3.23 -4.19 24.43
N THR A 39 2.12 -3.64 23.93
CA THR A 39 2.01 -3.04 22.59
C THR A 39 2.96 -1.86 22.39
N LEU A 40 3.12 -0.99 23.37
CA LEU A 40 4.01 0.16 23.25
C LEU A 40 5.50 -0.19 23.35
N CYS A 41 5.85 -1.32 23.98
CA CYS A 41 7.25 -1.76 24.14
C CYS A 41 7.94 -2.13 22.83
N GLY A 42 7.20 -2.45 21.77
CA GLY A 42 7.75 -2.78 20.47
C GLY A 42 8.00 -1.59 19.53
N ARG A 43 7.70 -0.36 19.94
CA ARG A 43 7.81 0.85 19.12
C ARG A 43 9.16 1.02 18.42
N ASP A 44 10.25 0.81 19.14
CA ASP A 44 11.60 0.99 18.61
C ASP A 44 11.96 -0.10 17.60
N ILE A 45 11.37 -1.30 17.70
CA ILE A 45 11.59 -2.41 16.76
C ILE A 45 11.16 -1.97 15.36
N THR A 46 9.95 -1.47 15.19
CA THR A 46 9.42 -1.02 13.89
C THR A 46 10.25 0.13 13.33
N THR A 47 10.67 1.08 14.17
CA THR A 47 11.52 2.19 13.73
C THR A 47 12.87 1.70 13.18
N ASP A 48 13.50 0.70 13.80
CA ASP A 48 14.76 0.11 13.34
C ASP A 48 14.55 -0.77 12.10
N GLN A 49 13.46 -1.55 12.05
CA GLN A 49 13.10 -2.36 10.88
C GLN A 49 12.92 -1.51 9.61
N PHE A 50 12.37 -0.30 9.73
CA PHE A 50 12.11 0.58 8.61
C PHE A 50 13.34 1.33 8.08
N GLY A 51 14.47 1.26 8.79
CA GLY A 51 15.76 1.77 8.33
C GLY A 51 16.79 1.80 9.44
N ARG A 52 17.97 1.25 9.15
CA ARG A 52 19.08 1.08 10.13
C ARG A 52 19.52 2.37 10.85
N TYR A 53 19.23 3.54 10.29
CA TYR A 53 19.60 4.84 10.88
C TYR A 53 18.39 5.56 11.51
N ASN A 54 17.17 5.09 11.31
CA ASN A 54 15.95 5.79 11.74
C ASN A 54 15.91 6.05 13.24
N LEU A 55 16.31 5.07 14.04
CA LEU A 55 16.31 5.20 15.50
C LEU A 55 17.32 6.25 15.97
N LYS A 56 18.52 6.32 15.36
CA LYS A 56 19.51 7.34 15.64
C LYS A 56 19.06 8.73 15.21
N ILE A 57 18.51 8.85 14.00
CA ILE A 57 18.00 10.13 13.48
C ILE A 57 16.88 10.65 14.38
N ARG A 58 15.94 9.79 14.78
CA ARG A 58 14.86 10.15 15.70
C ARG A 58 15.41 10.66 17.03
N LYS A 59 16.34 9.93 17.66
CA LYS A 59 16.95 10.33 18.93
C LYS A 59 17.68 11.68 18.83
N LEU A 60 18.41 11.92 17.74
CA LEU A 60 19.09 13.20 17.51
C LEU A 60 18.09 14.36 17.39
N LEU A 61 17.08 14.20 16.55
CA LEU A 61 16.05 15.23 16.35
C LEU A 61 15.25 15.51 17.63
N GLU A 62 14.88 14.48 18.38
CA GLU A 62 14.21 14.61 19.69
C GLU A 62 15.09 15.35 20.72
N ALA A 63 16.40 15.03 20.77
CA ALA A 63 17.34 15.68 21.66
C ALA A 63 17.50 17.18 21.34
N LEU A 64 17.65 17.54 20.05
CA LEU A 64 17.71 18.93 19.60
C LEU A 64 16.40 19.68 19.91
N TYR A 65 15.27 19.06 19.62
CA TYR A 65 13.97 19.63 19.90
C TYR A 65 13.76 19.95 21.39
N LEU A 66 14.15 19.03 22.28
CA LEU A 66 14.07 19.23 23.74
C LEU A 66 15.04 20.32 24.22
N ILE A 67 16.28 20.39 23.71
CA ILE A 67 17.24 21.44 24.04
C ILE A 67 16.69 22.82 23.68
N TYR A 68 16.08 22.95 22.49
CA TYR A 68 15.45 24.19 22.07
C TYR A 68 14.29 24.61 23.00
N LYS A 69 13.42 23.68 23.38
CA LYS A 69 12.32 23.98 24.30
C LYS A 69 12.78 24.39 25.71
N GLU A 70 13.85 23.74 26.20
CA GLU A 70 14.40 24.02 27.52
C GLU A 70 15.24 25.32 27.51
N GLN A 71 15.97 25.59 26.46
CA GLN A 71 16.92 26.72 26.34
C GLN A 71 17.04 27.19 24.89
N PRO A 72 16.11 28.04 24.38
CA PRO A 72 16.10 28.52 23.01
C PRO A 72 17.40 29.20 22.56
N GLU A 73 18.05 29.95 23.48
CA GLU A 73 19.33 30.63 23.26
C GLU A 73 20.48 29.67 22.93
N ALA A 74 20.41 28.43 23.37
CA ALA A 74 21.43 27.42 23.04
C ALA A 74 21.52 27.09 21.55
N LEU A 75 20.43 27.30 20.80
CA LEU A 75 20.36 27.10 19.35
C LEU A 75 20.61 28.37 18.55
N GLY A 76 20.95 29.48 19.22
CA GLY A 76 21.20 30.76 18.57
C GLY A 76 19.95 31.49 18.06
N LEU A 77 18.76 31.14 18.60
CA LEU A 77 17.48 31.72 18.21
C LEU A 77 17.15 33.04 18.96
N GLN A 78 17.91 33.38 20.03
CA GLN A 78 17.87 34.71 20.65
C GLN A 78 19.14 35.48 20.33
N GLY A 79 18.99 36.69 19.85
CA GLY A 79 20.10 37.53 19.30
C GLY A 79 21.29 37.61 20.21
N LEU A 80 22.45 37.64 19.61
CA LEU A 80 23.70 38.04 20.23
C LEU A 80 23.47 39.29 21.06
N SER A 81 23.81 39.22 22.35
CA SER A 81 23.80 40.42 23.20
C SER A 81 24.70 41.49 22.61
N GLN A 82 24.38 42.77 22.80
CA GLN A 82 25.19 43.88 22.27
C GLN A 82 26.68 43.77 22.62
N GLN A 83 27.04 43.03 23.66
CA GLN A 83 28.43 42.77 24.07
C GLN A 83 29.23 41.85 23.13
N GLU A 84 28.60 40.89 22.50
CA GLU A 84 29.25 39.96 21.51
C GLU A 84 29.44 40.65 20.15
N GLN A 85 28.60 41.63 19.79
CA GLN A 85 28.80 42.48 18.62
C GLN A 85 30.00 43.47 18.81
N GLU A 86 30.22 43.98 20.01
CA GLU A 86 31.39 44.82 20.31
C GLU A 86 32.70 44.07 20.35
N LEU A 87 32.71 42.79 20.81
CA LEU A 87 33.90 41.92 20.81
C LEU A 87 34.33 41.49 19.40
N SER A 88 33.38 41.18 18.52
CA SER A 88 33.68 40.79 17.13
C SER A 88 34.22 41.97 16.31
N GLN A 89 33.89 43.21 16.67
CA GLN A 89 34.42 44.43 16.05
C GLN A 89 35.83 44.79 16.54
N GLN A 90 36.22 44.34 17.73
CA GLN A 90 37.59 44.56 18.26
C GLN A 90 38.65 43.53 17.77
N GLU A 91 38.21 42.29 17.41
CA GLU A 91 39.13 41.28 16.86
C GLU A 91 39.40 41.43 15.36
N GLN A 92 38.61 42.21 14.62
CA GLN A 92 38.80 42.48 13.18
C GLN A 92 39.94 43.48 12.85
N GLY A 93 40.75 43.89 13.81
CA GLY A 93 41.82 44.88 13.67
C GLY A 93 43.21 44.34 13.35
N LEU A 94 43.46 43.05 13.25
CA LEU A 94 44.80 42.49 12.99
C LEU A 94 44.75 41.33 11.99
N SER A 95 45.34 41.55 10.81
CA SER A 95 45.64 40.64 9.68
C SER A 95 44.62 40.56 8.55
N GLN A 96 44.52 41.62 7.76
CA GLN A 96 44.12 41.54 6.35
C GLN A 96 45.33 41.18 5.50
N GLN A 97 45.41 40.08 4.83
CA GLN A 97 45.85 39.95 3.43
C GLN A 97 46.02 38.50 2.87
N GLU A 98 45.93 37.43 3.63
CA GLU A 98 46.20 36.07 3.08
C GLU A 98 45.14 34.98 3.35
N GLN A 99 43.98 35.34 3.92
CA GLN A 99 42.89 34.36 4.14
C GLN A 99 41.54 34.76 3.49
N GLU A 100 41.54 35.73 2.60
CA GLU A 100 40.31 36.28 1.95
C GLU A 100 39.77 35.46 0.76
N GLN A 101 40.25 34.26 0.44
CA GLN A 101 39.76 33.50 -0.73
C GLN A 101 39.04 32.20 -0.46
N GLU A 102 38.95 31.70 0.77
CA GLU A 102 38.23 30.44 1.05
C GLU A 102 37.12 30.51 2.13
N LEU A 103 36.86 31.68 2.74
CA LEU A 103 35.89 31.82 3.84
C LEU A 103 34.87 32.95 3.62
N SER A 104 34.52 33.26 2.39
CA SER A 104 33.45 34.25 2.07
C SER A 104 32.21 33.57 1.60
N GLN A 105 31.21 33.53 2.47
CA GLN A 105 29.76 33.49 2.31
C GLN A 105 29.01 32.55 3.26
N GLU A 106 29.32 32.51 4.54
CA GLU A 106 28.31 32.22 5.53
C GLU A 106 27.61 33.55 5.86
N GLN A 107 26.51 33.85 5.13
CA GLN A 107 25.58 34.90 5.56
C GLN A 107 25.02 34.45 6.90
N GLU A 108 25.24 35.21 7.98
CA GLU A 108 24.53 35.04 9.25
C GLU A 108 23.03 35.09 8.98
N LEU A 109 22.33 33.94 9.26
CA LEU A 109 20.88 33.88 9.10
C LEU A 109 20.21 34.86 10.05
N SER A 110 19.19 35.56 9.58
CA SER A 110 18.35 36.40 10.43
C SER A 110 17.60 35.55 11.47
N GLN A 111 17.13 36.17 12.56
CA GLN A 111 16.32 35.44 13.57
C GLN A 111 15.09 34.77 12.98
N GLU A 112 14.45 35.40 12.01
CA GLU A 112 13.30 34.87 11.28
C GLU A 112 13.69 33.60 10.48
N GLN A 113 14.82 33.63 9.76
CA GLN A 113 15.34 32.48 9.04
C GLN A 113 15.76 31.32 9.97
N LEU A 114 16.32 31.63 11.14
CA LEU A 114 16.66 30.60 12.14
C LEU A 114 15.38 29.92 12.69
N GLN A 115 14.33 30.71 12.92
CA GLN A 115 13.04 30.20 13.35
C GLN A 115 12.42 29.29 12.27
N GLU A 116 12.45 29.72 11.00
CA GLU A 116 11.97 28.91 9.86
C GLU A 116 12.71 27.58 9.74
N GLN A 117 14.05 27.59 9.88
CA GLN A 117 14.86 26.36 9.85
C GLN A 117 14.45 25.40 10.98
N PHE A 118 14.20 25.92 12.17
CA PHE A 118 13.82 25.12 13.33
C PHE A 118 12.39 24.56 13.20
N GLU A 119 11.46 25.35 12.69
CA GLU A 119 10.10 24.90 12.38
C GLU A 119 10.11 23.79 11.31
N ALA A 120 10.92 23.95 10.27
CA ALA A 120 11.11 22.94 9.24
C ALA A 120 11.69 21.63 9.81
N MET A 121 12.66 21.71 10.73
CA MET A 121 13.20 20.55 11.45
C MET A 121 12.14 19.89 12.33
N THR A 122 11.30 20.68 13.00
CA THR A 122 10.21 20.18 13.83
C THR A 122 9.16 19.41 12.98
N VAL A 123 8.79 19.94 11.83
CA VAL A 123 7.91 19.25 10.88
C VAL A 123 8.55 17.95 10.39
N TYR A 124 9.86 17.98 10.09
CA TYR A 124 10.59 16.77 9.69
C TYR A 124 10.58 15.71 10.80
N LEU A 125 10.83 16.10 12.07
CA LEU A 125 10.73 15.21 13.23
C LEU A 125 9.33 14.60 13.36
N LYS A 126 8.26 15.39 13.21
CA LYS A 126 6.88 14.91 13.25
C LYS A 126 6.59 13.90 12.13
N ARG A 127 7.12 14.10 10.94
CA ARG A 127 7.06 13.13 9.84
C ARG A 127 7.83 11.84 10.15
N VAL A 128 9.01 11.95 10.76
CA VAL A 128 9.82 10.78 11.21
C VAL A 128 9.06 9.98 12.26
N TRP A 129 8.41 10.62 13.22
CA TRP A 129 7.55 9.95 14.18
C TRP A 129 6.39 9.24 13.50
N PHE A 130 5.71 9.94 12.59
CA PHE A 130 4.52 9.43 11.91
C PHE A 130 4.81 8.20 11.06
N SER A 131 5.93 8.20 10.36
CA SER A 131 6.30 7.15 9.41
C SER A 131 7.19 6.07 10.00
N ASN A 132 7.47 6.10 11.31
CA ASN A 132 8.47 5.25 11.97
C ASN A 132 9.84 5.32 11.28
N GLY A 133 10.18 6.47 10.66
CA GLY A 133 11.45 6.68 9.95
C GLY A 133 11.41 7.82 8.93
N ILE A 134 12.50 7.94 8.16
CA ILE A 134 12.73 9.05 7.21
C ILE A 134 12.02 8.89 5.85
N HIS A 135 11.20 7.86 5.69
CA HIS A 135 10.47 7.58 4.44
C HIS A 135 8.98 7.72 4.66
N HIS A 136 8.29 8.18 3.62
CA HIS A 136 6.84 8.33 3.65
C HIS A 136 6.14 6.99 3.94
N HIS A 137 5.21 6.98 4.90
CA HIS A 137 4.53 5.77 5.38
C HIS A 137 3.82 4.97 4.27
N TYR A 138 3.25 5.66 3.27
CA TYR A 138 2.51 5.05 2.16
C TYR A 138 3.35 4.94 0.89
N GLY A 139 3.94 6.07 0.40
CA GLY A 139 4.69 6.13 -0.86
C GLY A 139 6.10 5.55 -0.78
N CYS A 140 6.63 5.29 0.41
CA CYS A 140 7.98 4.77 0.65
C CYS A 140 9.15 5.67 0.21
N ASP A 141 8.90 6.84 -0.36
CA ASP A 141 9.95 7.77 -0.78
C ASP A 141 10.55 8.51 0.42
N LYS A 142 11.86 8.83 0.34
CA LYS A 142 12.55 9.56 1.39
C LYS A 142 12.06 11.01 1.49
N PHE A 143 11.86 11.50 2.71
CA PHE A 143 11.55 12.90 2.97
C PHE A 143 12.73 13.81 2.63
N LYS A 144 12.45 14.91 1.94
CA LYS A 144 13.42 15.98 1.71
C LYS A 144 13.34 16.97 2.87
N PRO A 145 14.44 17.18 3.61
CA PRO A 145 14.48 18.22 4.64
C PRO A 145 14.22 19.61 4.03
N GLN A 146 13.44 20.44 4.74
CA GLN A 146 13.22 21.85 4.35
C GLN A 146 14.13 22.80 5.14
N PHE A 147 15.09 22.25 5.87
CA PHE A 147 16.17 22.95 6.56
C PHE A 147 17.51 22.57 5.93
N SER A 148 18.50 23.50 6.01
CA SER A 148 19.80 23.30 5.38
C SER A 148 20.73 22.41 6.21
N GLU A 149 21.61 21.66 5.54
CA GLU A 149 22.63 20.83 6.20
C GLU A 149 23.60 21.68 6.99
N SER A 150 24.05 22.82 6.47
CA SER A 150 24.99 23.73 7.15
C SER A 150 24.41 24.23 8.47
N TRP A 151 23.17 24.72 8.48
CA TRP A 151 22.49 25.11 9.70
C TRP A 151 22.35 23.94 10.69
N PHE A 152 21.94 22.76 10.20
CA PHE A 152 21.76 21.59 11.06
C PHE A 152 23.07 21.15 11.73
N ARG A 153 24.18 21.16 10.99
CA ARG A 153 25.54 20.92 11.53
C ARG A 153 25.91 21.95 12.59
N SER A 154 25.60 23.23 12.35
CA SER A 154 25.95 24.31 13.27
C SER A 154 25.21 24.20 14.60
N ILE A 155 23.91 23.87 14.61
CA ILE A 155 23.13 23.70 15.85
C ILE A 155 23.59 22.45 16.63
N ILE A 156 23.99 21.36 15.94
CA ILE A 156 24.57 20.18 16.59
C ILE A 156 25.89 20.56 17.27
N ALA A 157 26.79 21.25 16.58
CA ALA A 157 28.07 21.67 17.13
C ALA A 157 27.91 22.59 18.34
N ARG A 158 27.04 23.59 18.27
CA ARG A 158 26.72 24.53 19.39
C ARG A 158 26.11 23.83 20.59
N SER A 159 25.40 22.70 20.39
CA SER A 159 24.70 21.97 21.45
C SER A 159 25.41 20.68 21.86
N ALA A 160 26.64 20.46 21.39
CA ALA A 160 27.35 19.19 21.47
C ALA A 160 27.42 18.61 22.91
N ASP A 161 27.76 19.42 23.92
CA ASP A 161 27.86 18.95 25.31
C ASP A 161 26.51 18.50 25.88
N LYS A 162 25.42 19.23 25.52
CA LYS A 162 24.05 18.86 25.93
C LYS A 162 23.55 17.63 25.20
N LEU A 163 23.89 17.53 23.92
CA LEU A 163 23.57 16.37 23.08
C LEU A 163 24.29 15.12 23.58
N ALA A 164 25.57 15.21 23.96
CA ALA A 164 26.33 14.08 24.50
C ALA A 164 25.57 13.38 25.65
N SER A 165 25.08 14.15 26.60
CA SER A 165 24.29 13.62 27.72
C SER A 165 22.98 12.96 27.27
N LYS A 166 22.23 13.60 26.34
CA LYS A 166 20.93 13.09 25.88
C LYS A 166 21.08 11.87 24.94
N LEU A 167 22.16 11.79 24.19
CA LEU A 167 22.42 10.68 23.23
C LEU A 167 23.20 9.51 23.88
N GLY A 168 23.73 9.70 25.11
CA GLY A 168 24.56 8.70 25.78
C GLY A 168 25.96 8.55 25.16
N VAL A 169 26.47 9.63 24.55
CA VAL A 169 27.84 9.74 24.00
C VAL A 169 28.75 10.29 25.10
N ALA A 170 30.04 9.90 25.11
CA ALA A 170 30.91 10.19 26.23
C ALA A 170 31.27 11.68 26.37
N SER A 171 31.35 12.42 25.26
CA SER A 171 31.74 13.85 25.25
C SER A 171 31.09 14.61 24.08
N GLY A 172 31.08 15.94 24.14
CA GLY A 172 30.67 16.81 23.04
C GLY A 172 31.53 16.62 21.78
N ASP A 173 32.80 16.36 21.93
CA ASP A 173 33.73 16.12 20.79
C ASP A 173 33.32 14.87 19.98
N GLU A 174 32.78 13.83 20.63
CA GLU A 174 32.34 12.61 19.97
C GLU A 174 30.98 12.74 19.29
N VAL A 175 30.18 13.78 19.58
CA VAL A 175 28.83 13.97 19.02
C VAL A 175 28.88 14.15 17.50
N MET A 176 29.86 14.92 17.00
CA MET A 176 29.96 15.15 15.55
C MET A 176 30.36 13.86 14.81
N GLU A 177 31.25 13.04 15.41
CA GLU A 177 31.61 11.72 14.88
C GLU A 177 30.37 10.77 14.87
N TRP A 178 29.61 10.77 15.98
CA TRP A 178 28.38 9.98 16.08
C TRP A 178 27.34 10.40 15.06
N CYS A 179 27.22 11.71 14.73
CA CYS A 179 26.30 12.25 13.73
C CYS A 179 26.77 12.10 12.29
N ALA A 180 28.09 11.97 12.06
CA ALA A 180 28.68 12.00 10.71
C ALA A 180 28.00 11.06 9.69
N PRO A 181 27.68 9.78 10.02
CA PRO A 181 27.00 8.88 9.08
C PRO A 181 25.54 9.27 8.80
N LEU A 182 24.91 10.14 9.62
CA LEU A 182 23.52 10.51 9.48
C LEU A 182 23.31 11.62 8.44
N PHE A 183 24.29 12.51 8.24
CA PHE A 183 24.15 13.64 7.32
C PHE A 183 23.85 13.20 5.87
N PRO A 184 24.64 12.31 5.24
CA PRO A 184 24.34 11.86 3.90
C PRO A 184 23.02 11.10 3.82
N VAL A 185 22.63 10.36 4.87
CA VAL A 185 21.34 9.66 4.94
C VAL A 185 20.16 10.63 4.99
N ILE A 186 20.31 11.77 5.67
CA ILE A 186 19.24 12.78 5.77
C ILE A 186 19.18 13.64 4.50
N PHE A 187 20.34 14.14 4.01
CA PHE A 187 20.39 15.23 3.01
C PHE A 187 20.63 14.77 1.58
N ASP A 188 21.37 13.68 1.33
CA ASP A 188 21.62 13.20 -0.04
C ASP A 188 20.41 12.41 -0.56
N PRO A 189 19.71 12.88 -1.61
CA PRO A 189 18.54 12.20 -2.14
C PRO A 189 18.82 10.83 -2.75
N GLU A 190 20.06 10.55 -3.14
CA GLU A 190 20.46 9.28 -3.78
C GLU A 190 20.78 8.17 -2.77
N ILE A 191 21.02 8.54 -1.51
CA ILE A 191 21.31 7.57 -0.45
C ILE A 191 20.02 7.10 0.19
N MET A 192 19.72 5.80 0.10
CA MET A 192 18.49 5.20 0.65
C MET A 192 17.22 5.93 0.17
N PRO A 193 16.98 6.08 -1.15
CA PRO A 193 15.89 6.90 -1.68
C PRO A 193 14.51 6.35 -1.34
N LYS A 194 14.41 5.03 -1.13
CA LYS A 194 13.13 4.35 -0.83
C LYS A 194 13.24 3.40 0.37
N ARG A 195 12.19 3.35 1.19
CA ARG A 195 12.08 2.34 2.25
C ARG A 195 11.99 0.93 1.68
N VAL A 196 11.14 0.74 0.68
CA VAL A 196 10.88 -0.54 0.02
C VAL A 196 10.90 -0.32 -1.50
N GLU A 197 11.86 -0.92 -2.19
CA GLU A 197 11.96 -0.92 -3.64
C GLU A 197 11.27 -2.16 -4.20
N LYS A 198 10.27 -1.96 -5.07
CA LYS A 198 9.52 -3.04 -5.73
C LYS A 198 9.60 -2.97 -7.27
N ALA A 199 10.44 -2.09 -7.81
CA ALA A 199 10.58 -1.96 -9.25
C ALA A 199 11.21 -3.22 -9.88
N CYS A 200 10.74 -3.55 -11.09
CA CYS A 200 11.29 -4.67 -11.84
C CYS A 200 12.66 -4.32 -12.43
N GLY A 201 13.60 -5.27 -12.38
CA GLY A 201 14.91 -5.13 -13.02
C GLY A 201 15.98 -4.43 -12.19
N VAL A 202 15.68 -4.14 -10.93
CA VAL A 202 16.65 -3.71 -9.92
C VAL A 202 16.79 -4.79 -8.85
N ASP A 203 17.92 -4.81 -8.14
CA ASP A 203 18.06 -5.61 -6.94
C ASP A 203 17.23 -4.96 -5.82
N GLN A 204 16.07 -5.53 -5.51
CA GLN A 204 15.11 -4.97 -4.57
C GLN A 204 15.66 -4.92 -3.14
N VAL A 205 16.54 -5.84 -2.77
CA VAL A 205 17.21 -5.86 -1.44
C VAL A 205 18.16 -4.68 -1.32
N LYS A 206 19.03 -4.46 -2.31
CA LYS A 206 19.98 -3.34 -2.31
C LYS A 206 19.32 -1.99 -2.51
N GLY A 207 18.19 -1.95 -3.24
CA GLY A 207 17.42 -0.73 -3.48
C GLY A 207 16.56 -0.29 -2.30
N SER A 208 16.38 -1.14 -1.28
CA SER A 208 15.54 -0.88 -0.11
C SER A 208 16.36 -0.44 1.11
N ALA A 209 15.86 0.59 1.81
CA ALA A 209 16.46 1.11 3.04
C ALA A 209 16.02 0.33 4.30
N CYS A 210 15.00 -0.54 4.21
CA CYS A 210 14.54 -1.36 5.33
C CYS A 210 15.65 -2.27 5.87
N ASN A 211 15.69 -2.46 7.19
CA ASN A 211 16.79 -3.12 7.90
C ASN A 211 16.58 -4.64 8.07
N TYR A 212 16.11 -5.31 7.02
CA TYR A 212 15.83 -6.75 7.04
C TYR A 212 16.96 -7.61 6.51
N TYR A 213 17.86 -7.00 5.71
CA TYR A 213 18.95 -7.68 5.02
C TYR A 213 20.24 -6.89 5.18
N GLU A 214 21.36 -7.58 5.31
CA GLU A 214 22.68 -6.94 5.42
C GLU A 214 23.73 -7.69 4.60
N GLY A 215 24.42 -6.97 3.70
CA GLY A 215 25.49 -7.53 2.87
C GLY A 215 25.03 -8.53 1.81
N LEU A 216 23.74 -8.58 1.48
CA LEU A 216 23.12 -9.56 0.60
C LEU A 216 22.55 -8.93 -0.67
N THR A 217 22.45 -9.75 -1.69
CA THR A 217 21.70 -9.50 -2.92
C THR A 217 20.33 -10.17 -2.83
N GLN A 218 19.37 -9.69 -3.65
CA GLN A 218 18.06 -10.34 -3.80
C GLN A 218 18.21 -11.84 -4.11
N GLN A 219 19.09 -12.19 -5.04
CA GLN A 219 19.30 -13.59 -5.45
C GLN A 219 19.80 -14.48 -4.30
N GLU A 220 20.69 -13.97 -3.44
CA GLU A 220 21.19 -14.72 -2.28
C GLU A 220 20.08 -14.97 -1.26
N VAL A 221 19.24 -13.97 -1.00
CA VAL A 221 18.09 -14.10 -0.09
C VAL A 221 17.07 -15.11 -0.60
N GLU A 222 16.69 -15.01 -1.87
CA GLU A 222 15.74 -15.95 -2.49
C GLU A 222 16.28 -17.39 -2.48
N ALA A 223 17.56 -17.58 -2.81
CA ALA A 223 18.22 -18.90 -2.76
C ALA A 223 18.24 -19.49 -1.35
N TYR A 224 18.51 -18.65 -0.34
CA TYR A 224 18.55 -19.07 1.07
C TYR A 224 17.18 -19.58 1.55
N TYR A 225 16.09 -18.85 1.29
CA TYR A 225 14.76 -19.28 1.71
C TYR A 225 14.18 -20.41 0.84
N ALA A 226 14.52 -20.45 -0.44
CA ALA A 226 14.16 -21.56 -1.31
C ALA A 226 14.75 -22.89 -0.83
N ALA A 227 16.00 -22.86 -0.31
CA ALA A 227 16.64 -24.06 0.23
C ALA A 227 16.02 -24.57 1.55
N LYS A 228 15.32 -23.70 2.31
CA LYS A 228 14.58 -24.08 3.54
C LYS A 228 13.19 -24.63 3.25
N ASN A 229 12.62 -24.32 2.10
CA ASN A 229 11.26 -24.70 1.76
C ASN A 229 11.21 -26.20 1.38
N ASP A 230 10.44 -26.98 2.11
CA ASP A 230 10.11 -28.37 1.79
C ASP A 230 8.74 -28.43 1.10
N PRO A 231 8.69 -28.66 -0.24
CA PRO A 231 7.43 -28.70 -0.97
C PRO A 231 6.50 -29.86 -0.55
N SER A 232 7.02 -30.84 0.19
CA SER A 232 6.22 -31.98 0.71
C SER A 232 5.54 -31.67 2.04
N ASN A 233 5.93 -30.58 2.71
CA ASN A 233 5.34 -30.18 3.98
C ASN A 233 3.99 -29.45 3.73
N PRO A 234 2.85 -30.00 4.17
CA PRO A 234 1.54 -29.36 4.01
C PRO A 234 1.32 -28.15 4.94
N CYS A 235 2.20 -27.97 5.94
CA CYS A 235 2.12 -26.92 6.95
C CYS A 235 3.49 -26.22 7.09
N PRO A 236 3.98 -25.53 6.04
CA PRO A 236 5.30 -24.91 6.06
C PRO A 236 5.30 -23.71 7.00
N PRO A 237 6.31 -23.59 7.91
CA PRO A 237 6.49 -22.35 8.66
C PRO A 237 6.79 -21.17 7.74
N SER A 238 6.38 -19.96 8.14
CA SER A 238 6.70 -18.71 7.43
C SER A 238 8.17 -18.33 7.65
N TYR A 239 9.09 -19.04 6.98
CA TYR A 239 10.53 -18.84 7.14
C TYR A 239 10.96 -17.40 6.90
N GLY A 240 11.74 -16.86 7.84
CA GLY A 240 12.23 -15.48 7.75
C GLY A 240 11.37 -14.44 8.46
N LEU A 241 10.14 -14.79 8.86
CA LEU A 241 9.16 -13.85 9.40
C LEU A 241 9.70 -12.98 10.56
N ASN A 242 10.49 -13.56 11.46
CA ASN A 242 11.00 -12.94 12.69
C ASN A 242 12.53 -12.92 12.75
N SER A 243 13.19 -12.60 11.65
CA SER A 243 14.66 -12.55 11.62
C SER A 243 15.20 -11.51 10.62
N LYS A 244 16.38 -10.98 10.92
CA LYS A 244 17.23 -10.27 9.95
C LYS A 244 18.18 -11.29 9.32
N LEU A 245 18.41 -11.21 8.02
CA LEU A 245 19.36 -12.06 7.31
C LEU A 245 20.64 -11.28 7.03
N VAL A 246 21.77 -11.82 7.43
CA VAL A 246 23.07 -11.12 7.41
C VAL A 246 24.11 -12.00 6.73
N LYS A 247 24.93 -11.40 5.87
CA LYS A 247 26.13 -12.03 5.35
C LYS A 247 27.32 -11.68 6.23
N THR A 248 27.90 -12.70 6.87
CA THR A 248 29.03 -12.52 7.77
C THR A 248 30.32 -12.15 7.01
N ALA A 249 31.35 -11.69 7.72
CA ALA A 249 32.64 -11.40 7.12
C ALA A 249 33.32 -12.64 6.49
N SER A 250 32.98 -13.87 6.95
CA SER A 250 33.39 -15.14 6.32
C SER A 250 32.65 -15.46 5.01
N GLY A 251 31.59 -14.74 4.70
CA GLY A 251 30.71 -14.98 3.54
C GLY A 251 29.54 -15.93 3.80
N ASP A 252 29.40 -16.44 5.01
CA ASP A 252 28.28 -17.28 5.42
C ASP A 252 27.01 -16.43 5.61
N ILE A 253 25.83 -17.03 5.38
CA ILE A 253 24.54 -16.34 5.55
C ILE A 253 23.88 -16.85 6.82
N GLU A 254 23.56 -15.94 7.73
CA GLU A 254 22.99 -16.26 9.05
C GLU A 254 21.69 -15.47 9.31
N GLU A 255 20.74 -16.11 10.04
CA GLU A 255 19.55 -15.44 10.56
C GLU A 255 19.79 -14.94 12.00
N GLN A 256 19.69 -13.63 12.17
CA GLN A 256 19.58 -12.99 13.49
C GLN A 256 18.13 -12.98 13.92
N VAL A 257 17.74 -14.00 14.68
CA VAL A 257 16.34 -14.20 15.10
C VAL A 257 15.93 -13.17 16.14
N TRP A 258 14.77 -12.55 15.97
CA TRP A 258 14.18 -11.58 16.88
C TRP A 258 13.48 -12.32 18.02
N LYS A 259 14.16 -12.38 19.14
CA LYS A 259 13.72 -13.12 20.32
C LYS A 259 14.39 -12.61 21.59
N GLN A 260 13.96 -13.07 22.74
CA GLN A 260 14.61 -12.82 24.03
C GLN A 260 16.08 -13.24 23.98
N GLY A 261 16.99 -12.36 24.38
CA GLY A 261 18.44 -12.56 24.30
C GLY A 261 19.03 -12.58 22.90
N GLY A 262 18.23 -12.34 21.84
CA GLY A 262 18.67 -12.14 20.47
C GLY A 262 18.54 -10.67 20.04
N MET A 263 18.49 -10.41 18.74
CA MET A 263 18.20 -9.09 18.20
C MET A 263 16.85 -8.59 18.72
N TYR A 264 16.75 -7.32 19.12
CA TYR A 264 15.61 -6.69 19.81
C TYR A 264 15.30 -7.25 21.21
N GLY A 265 16.22 -8.04 21.79
CA GLY A 265 16.00 -8.72 23.06
C GLY A 265 15.56 -7.78 24.20
N GLU A 266 16.14 -6.59 24.32
CA GLU A 266 15.78 -5.60 25.36
C GLU A 266 14.29 -5.17 25.28
N ALA A 267 13.79 -4.91 24.08
CA ALA A 267 12.37 -4.58 23.86
C ALA A 267 11.47 -5.79 24.07
N ILE A 268 11.87 -6.96 23.54
CA ILE A 268 11.15 -8.22 23.69
C ILE A 268 11.03 -8.64 25.17
N ASP A 269 12.06 -8.42 26.00
CA ASP A 269 11.99 -8.66 27.45
C ASP A 269 10.89 -7.85 28.13
N ARG A 270 10.68 -6.61 27.69
CA ARG A 270 9.60 -5.75 28.20
C ARG A 270 8.23 -6.18 27.71
N ILE A 271 8.14 -6.60 26.45
CA ILE A 271 6.90 -7.19 25.90
C ILE A 271 6.52 -8.43 26.71
N VAL A 272 7.45 -9.38 26.89
CA VAL A 272 7.23 -10.61 27.67
C VAL A 272 6.84 -10.30 29.12
N TYR A 273 7.48 -9.30 29.76
CA TYR A 273 7.11 -8.85 31.10
C TYR A 273 5.64 -8.42 31.18
N TRP A 274 5.20 -7.55 30.27
CA TRP A 274 3.83 -7.04 30.27
C TRP A 274 2.80 -8.09 29.86
N LEU A 275 3.13 -8.99 28.92
CA LEU A 275 2.28 -10.14 28.57
C LEU A 275 2.11 -11.09 29.77
N THR A 276 3.19 -11.34 30.55
CA THR A 276 3.11 -12.14 31.77
C THR A 276 2.21 -11.47 32.83
N LYS A 277 2.20 -10.13 32.88
CA LYS A 277 1.25 -9.37 33.74
C LYS A 277 -0.17 -9.48 33.21
N ALA A 278 -0.37 -9.32 31.90
CA ALA A 278 -1.67 -9.44 31.25
C ALA A 278 -2.32 -10.81 31.49
N MET A 279 -1.56 -11.88 31.48
CA MET A 279 -2.04 -13.26 31.72
C MET A 279 -2.77 -13.40 33.07
N GLN A 280 -2.41 -12.60 34.08
CA GLN A 280 -3.06 -12.61 35.41
C GLN A 280 -4.50 -12.06 35.37
N PHE A 281 -4.81 -11.27 34.35
CA PHE A 281 -6.10 -10.62 34.16
C PHE A 281 -6.90 -11.19 33.00
N ALA A 282 -6.38 -12.24 32.34
CA ALA A 282 -7.07 -12.90 31.24
C ALA A 282 -8.45 -13.39 31.67
N GLU A 283 -9.43 -13.27 30.81
CA GLU A 283 -10.84 -13.50 31.09
C GLU A 283 -11.18 -15.01 31.22
N ASN A 284 -10.36 -15.86 30.61
CA ASN A 284 -10.55 -17.32 30.61
C ASN A 284 -9.23 -18.08 30.40
N GLU A 285 -9.25 -19.40 30.61
CA GLU A 285 -8.08 -20.28 30.46
C GLU A 285 -7.53 -20.32 29.03
N LYS A 286 -8.39 -20.15 28.01
CA LYS A 286 -7.95 -20.16 26.60
C LYS A 286 -7.10 -18.92 26.28
N GLN A 287 -7.49 -17.74 26.80
CA GLN A 287 -6.65 -16.53 26.67
C GLN A 287 -5.31 -16.70 27.39
N GLN A 288 -5.28 -17.35 28.56
CA GLN A 288 -4.01 -17.66 29.26
C GLN A 288 -3.11 -18.56 28.41
N GLU A 289 -3.68 -19.59 27.77
CA GLU A 289 -2.97 -20.49 26.85
C GLU A 289 -2.39 -19.70 25.66
N VAL A 290 -3.19 -18.85 25.02
CA VAL A 290 -2.80 -18.02 23.89
C VAL A 290 -1.62 -17.11 24.27
N ILE A 291 -1.71 -16.39 25.39
CA ILE A 291 -0.63 -15.53 25.89
C ILE A 291 0.62 -16.37 26.21
N GLY A 292 0.44 -17.56 26.82
CA GLY A 292 1.54 -18.47 27.14
C GLY A 292 2.31 -18.94 25.90
N LEU A 293 1.62 -19.26 24.80
CA LEU A 293 2.23 -19.61 23.52
C LEU A 293 2.97 -18.42 22.90
N LEU A 294 2.39 -17.21 22.95
CA LEU A 294 3.03 -16.00 22.45
C LEU A 294 4.31 -15.67 23.25
N ILE A 295 4.28 -15.78 24.57
CA ILE A 295 5.48 -15.65 25.42
C ILE A 295 6.54 -16.69 25.05
N SER A 296 6.14 -17.94 24.81
CA SER A 296 7.04 -19.00 24.38
C SER A 296 7.68 -18.69 23.03
N TYR A 297 6.90 -18.19 22.09
CA TYR A 297 7.41 -17.71 20.80
C TYR A 297 8.45 -16.59 20.95
N TYR A 298 8.16 -15.56 21.73
CA TYR A 298 9.13 -14.49 21.98
C TYR A 298 10.42 -14.94 22.67
N ARG A 299 10.34 -15.98 23.52
CA ARG A 299 11.51 -16.57 24.19
C ARG A 299 12.37 -17.39 23.24
N THR A 300 11.76 -18.17 22.37
CA THR A 300 12.44 -19.15 21.53
C THR A 300 12.74 -18.65 20.12
N GLY A 301 11.84 -17.79 19.57
CA GLY A 301 11.84 -17.41 18.17
C GLY A 301 11.34 -18.51 17.24
N ASP A 302 10.73 -19.59 17.79
CA ASP A 302 10.28 -20.74 17.01
C ASP A 302 8.98 -20.45 16.27
N LEU A 303 9.02 -20.52 14.94
CA LEU A 303 7.87 -20.24 14.07
C LEU A 303 6.75 -21.28 14.21
N LYS A 304 7.05 -22.53 14.57
CA LYS A 304 6.01 -23.52 14.82
C LYS A 304 5.21 -23.20 16.09
N THR A 305 5.87 -22.63 17.09
CA THR A 305 5.19 -22.10 18.28
C THR A 305 4.29 -20.92 17.91
N PHE A 306 4.71 -20.06 16.94
CA PHE A 306 3.88 -18.99 16.43
C PHE A 306 2.66 -19.48 15.65
N ASP A 307 2.83 -20.54 14.84
CA ASP A 307 1.71 -21.19 14.17
C ASP A 307 0.70 -21.76 15.19
N SER A 308 1.21 -22.42 16.25
CA SER A 308 0.37 -22.93 17.34
C SER A 308 -0.38 -21.80 18.08
N TYR A 309 0.30 -20.68 18.36
CA TYR A 309 -0.32 -19.47 18.89
C TYR A 309 -1.46 -18.99 17.99
N SER A 310 -1.21 -18.89 16.69
CA SER A 310 -2.20 -18.41 15.71
C SER A 310 -3.44 -19.31 15.67
N ILE A 311 -3.25 -20.62 15.71
CA ILE A 311 -4.34 -21.61 15.71
C ILE A 311 -5.16 -21.53 17.00
N GLU A 312 -4.52 -21.41 18.16
CA GLU A 312 -5.23 -21.34 19.45
C GLU A 312 -5.91 -19.95 19.63
N TRP A 313 -5.31 -18.88 19.11
CA TRP A 313 -5.92 -17.55 19.05
C TRP A 313 -7.20 -17.55 18.20
N LEU A 314 -7.22 -18.28 17.05
CA LEU A 314 -8.42 -18.43 16.23
C LEU A 314 -9.58 -19.11 16.97
N LYS A 315 -9.30 -19.96 17.94
CA LYS A 315 -10.32 -20.70 18.70
C LYS A 315 -10.88 -19.89 19.88
N GLU A 316 -10.20 -18.81 20.24
CA GLU A 316 -10.65 -17.94 21.34
C GLU A 316 -11.70 -16.94 20.82
N HIS A 317 -12.95 -17.10 21.26
CA HIS A 317 -14.09 -16.25 20.91
C HIS A 317 -14.89 -15.79 22.15
N ALA A 318 -14.61 -16.39 23.30
CA ALA A 318 -15.42 -16.19 24.51
C ALA A 318 -15.12 -14.86 25.20
N GLY A 319 -13.86 -14.43 25.23
CA GLY A 319 -13.44 -13.17 25.84
C GLY A 319 -13.98 -11.95 25.09
N ASP A 320 -14.15 -10.87 25.83
CA ASP A 320 -14.48 -9.55 25.29
C ASP A 320 -13.24 -8.80 24.81
N ILE A 321 -12.06 -9.06 25.44
CA ILE A 321 -10.78 -8.45 25.10
C ILE A 321 -10.04 -9.36 24.13
N ASP A 322 -9.47 -8.80 23.05
CA ASP A 322 -8.60 -9.50 22.12
C ASP A 322 -7.37 -8.63 21.79
N PHE A 323 -6.34 -9.22 21.20
CA PHE A 323 -5.13 -8.50 20.87
C PHE A 323 -4.36 -9.17 19.72
N ILE A 324 -3.61 -8.35 19.01
CA ILE A 324 -2.58 -8.73 18.05
C ILE A 324 -1.26 -8.22 18.63
N ASN A 325 -0.21 -9.03 18.62
CA ASN A 325 1.11 -8.61 19.10
C ASN A 325 2.16 -9.56 18.52
N GLY A 326 3.02 -9.07 17.64
CA GLY A 326 4.00 -9.92 16.99
C GLY A 326 4.63 -9.34 15.74
N PHE A 327 5.34 -10.19 15.02
CA PHE A 327 5.87 -9.93 13.69
C PHE A 327 4.84 -10.50 12.69
N ILE A 328 4.03 -9.64 12.06
CA ILE A 328 2.78 -10.05 11.39
C ILE A 328 2.79 -9.73 9.90
N GLU A 329 2.88 -8.42 9.53
CA GLU A 329 2.69 -7.98 8.15
C GLU A 329 4.02 -7.88 7.39
N VAL A 330 4.01 -8.40 6.16
CA VAL A 330 5.24 -8.50 5.33
C VAL A 330 5.33 -7.41 4.26
N TYR A 331 4.43 -6.43 4.24
CA TYR A 331 4.42 -5.35 3.23
C TYR A 331 5.68 -4.48 3.27
N GLY A 332 6.33 -4.38 4.43
CA GLY A 332 7.56 -3.64 4.64
C GLY A 332 8.82 -4.30 4.08
N ASP A 333 8.74 -5.56 3.63
CA ASP A 333 9.83 -6.30 3.01
C ASP A 333 9.65 -6.32 1.48
N PRO A 334 10.66 -5.95 0.67
CA PRO A 334 10.57 -6.03 -0.79
C PRO A 334 10.31 -7.45 -1.31
N LEU A 335 10.72 -8.49 -0.57
CA LEU A 335 10.58 -9.90 -0.96
C LEU A 335 9.45 -10.64 -0.22
N GLY A 336 8.84 -10.02 0.79
CA GLY A 336 7.72 -10.60 1.52
C GLY A 336 8.07 -11.75 2.50
N PHE A 337 9.33 -11.87 2.95
CA PHE A 337 9.75 -12.87 3.94
C PHE A 337 9.73 -12.33 5.38
N LYS A 338 10.01 -11.04 5.55
CA LYS A 338 10.21 -10.40 6.85
C LYS A 338 8.98 -9.64 7.27
N ALA A 339 8.54 -9.85 8.50
CA ALA A 339 7.40 -9.14 9.03
C ALA A 339 7.80 -7.92 9.88
N SER A 340 7.05 -6.82 9.72
CA SER A 340 7.10 -5.71 10.67
C SER A 340 6.49 -6.13 12.00
N TRP A 341 7.00 -5.52 13.08
CA TRP A 341 6.41 -5.68 14.40
C TRP A 341 5.21 -4.76 14.56
N GLU A 342 4.10 -5.32 15.04
CA GLU A 342 2.87 -4.59 15.31
C GLU A 342 2.13 -5.08 16.54
N GLY A 343 1.24 -4.26 17.05
CA GLY A 343 0.37 -4.64 18.14
C GLY A 343 -0.89 -3.78 18.19
N ILE A 344 -2.01 -4.43 18.39
CA ILE A 344 -3.32 -3.80 18.59
C ILE A 344 -3.99 -4.46 19.77
N VAL A 345 -4.59 -3.65 20.65
CA VAL A 345 -5.45 -4.15 21.72
C VAL A 345 -6.87 -3.72 21.40
N THR A 346 -7.79 -4.67 21.43
CA THR A 346 -9.20 -4.43 21.11
C THR A 346 -10.11 -5.00 22.19
N TYR A 347 -11.34 -4.51 22.21
CA TYR A 347 -12.43 -5.15 22.93
C TYR A 347 -13.73 -5.05 22.10
N LYS A 348 -14.66 -5.99 22.32
CA LYS A 348 -15.92 -6.04 21.59
C LYS A 348 -16.73 -4.75 21.76
N ASP A 349 -17.15 -4.16 20.66
CA ASP A 349 -18.14 -3.08 20.66
C ASP A 349 -19.53 -3.70 20.92
N LYS A 350 -20.01 -3.61 22.16
CA LYS A 350 -21.26 -4.26 22.56
C LYS A 350 -22.47 -3.66 21.82
N GLU A 351 -22.47 -2.34 21.60
CA GLU A 351 -23.58 -1.67 20.92
C GLU A 351 -23.63 -2.04 19.43
N ALA A 352 -22.49 -2.01 18.77
CA ALA A 352 -22.38 -2.42 17.36
C ALA A 352 -22.70 -3.92 17.20
N ASN A 353 -22.17 -4.80 18.04
CA ASN A 353 -22.46 -6.23 17.97
C ASN A 353 -23.92 -6.56 18.33
N GLU A 354 -24.58 -5.81 19.23
CA GLU A 354 -26.02 -5.93 19.45
C GLU A 354 -26.81 -5.50 18.20
N ARG A 355 -26.38 -4.42 17.54
CA ARG A 355 -26.97 -3.92 16.29
C ARG A 355 -26.86 -4.98 15.18
N THR A 356 -25.70 -5.53 14.91
CA THR A 356 -25.49 -6.59 13.93
C THR A 356 -26.24 -7.86 14.29
N HIS A 357 -26.32 -8.23 15.58
CA HIS A 357 -27.10 -9.37 16.03
C HIS A 357 -28.60 -9.21 15.74
N LYS A 358 -29.20 -8.02 15.95
CA LYS A 358 -30.58 -7.73 15.60
C LYS A 358 -30.84 -7.90 14.11
N ILE A 359 -29.90 -7.43 13.27
CA ILE A 359 -29.95 -7.58 11.80
C ILE A 359 -29.89 -9.07 11.43
N CYS A 360 -28.87 -9.79 11.89
CA CYS A 360 -28.65 -11.20 11.55
C CYS A 360 -29.79 -12.10 12.03
N SER A 361 -30.35 -11.84 13.21
CA SER A 361 -31.50 -12.59 13.75
C SER A 361 -32.78 -12.40 12.93
N ASN A 362 -32.86 -11.36 12.14
CA ASN A 362 -33.95 -11.07 11.22
C ASN A 362 -33.58 -11.34 9.74
N ALA A 363 -32.44 -11.99 9.45
CA ALA A 363 -31.93 -12.15 8.08
C ALA A 363 -32.94 -12.81 7.14
N GLN A 364 -33.65 -13.85 7.59
CA GLN A 364 -34.69 -14.50 6.77
C GLN A 364 -35.86 -13.56 6.48
N TRP A 365 -36.29 -12.73 7.46
CA TRP A 365 -37.33 -11.75 7.22
C TRP A 365 -36.92 -10.76 6.12
N PHE A 366 -35.71 -10.25 6.14
CA PHE A 366 -35.17 -9.35 5.13
C PHE A 366 -35.10 -10.02 3.75
N GLU A 367 -34.68 -11.28 3.66
CA GLU A 367 -34.63 -12.03 2.40
C GLU A 367 -36.04 -12.19 1.82
N ASP A 368 -36.98 -12.62 2.65
CA ASP A 368 -38.37 -12.91 2.22
C ASP A 368 -39.11 -11.64 1.75
N HIS A 369 -38.81 -10.46 2.32
CA HIS A 369 -39.46 -9.18 2.01
C HIS A 369 -38.69 -8.34 0.98
N SER A 370 -37.56 -8.84 0.47
CA SER A 370 -36.76 -8.12 -0.54
C SER A 370 -37.58 -7.97 -1.86
N PRO A 371 -37.33 -6.91 -2.66
CA PRO A 371 -38.00 -6.68 -3.93
C PRO A 371 -37.54 -7.61 -5.06
N VAL A 372 -36.81 -8.65 -4.71
CA VAL A 372 -36.20 -9.61 -5.62
C VAL A 372 -37.17 -10.72 -5.99
N ASP A 373 -37.10 -11.23 -7.23
CA ASP A 373 -37.92 -12.35 -7.69
C ASP A 373 -37.76 -13.56 -6.75
N PRO A 374 -38.88 -14.23 -6.34
CA PRO A 374 -38.79 -15.39 -5.42
C PRO A 374 -37.87 -16.51 -5.86
N ARG A 375 -37.62 -16.68 -7.16
CA ARG A 375 -36.71 -17.69 -7.71
C ARG A 375 -35.26 -17.46 -7.27
N PHE A 376 -34.87 -16.23 -6.98
CA PHE A 376 -33.53 -15.80 -6.65
C PHE A 376 -33.31 -15.65 -5.14
N LYS A 377 -34.34 -15.82 -4.32
CA LYS A 377 -34.28 -15.76 -2.86
C LYS A 377 -33.75 -17.06 -2.27
N LYS A 378 -32.89 -16.94 -1.23
CA LYS A 378 -32.47 -18.10 -0.44
C LYS A 378 -33.61 -18.62 0.42
N LYS A 379 -33.76 -19.94 0.46
CA LYS A 379 -34.75 -20.60 1.34
C LYS A 379 -34.33 -20.51 2.82
N GLU A 380 -33.05 -20.51 3.10
CA GLU A 380 -32.45 -20.38 4.43
C GLU A 380 -31.27 -19.44 4.34
N VAL A 381 -31.35 -18.30 5.02
CA VAL A 381 -30.27 -17.32 5.12
C VAL A 381 -29.49 -17.59 6.39
N ARG A 382 -28.20 -17.87 6.23
CA ARG A 382 -27.25 -17.93 7.36
C ARG A 382 -26.55 -16.61 7.43
N GLY A 383 -26.88 -15.79 8.44
CA GLY A 383 -26.24 -14.50 8.67
C GLY A 383 -24.75 -14.65 8.92
N VAL A 384 -23.97 -13.78 8.31
CA VAL A 384 -22.56 -13.61 8.63
C VAL A 384 -22.48 -12.67 9.83
N THR A 385 -21.83 -13.07 10.91
CA THR A 385 -21.56 -12.20 12.06
C THR A 385 -20.36 -11.32 11.74
N ALA A 386 -20.56 -10.02 11.59
CA ALA A 386 -19.47 -9.06 11.58
C ALA A 386 -19.00 -8.84 13.04
N ASN A 387 -17.68 -8.93 13.27
CA ASN A 387 -17.10 -8.65 14.57
C ASN A 387 -16.60 -7.20 14.59
N VAL A 388 -17.42 -6.30 15.16
CA VAL A 388 -17.02 -4.91 15.37
C VAL A 388 -16.31 -4.80 16.72
N VAL A 389 -15.14 -4.17 16.72
CA VAL A 389 -14.31 -3.97 17.92
C VAL A 389 -13.96 -2.50 18.11
N VAL A 390 -13.61 -2.16 19.34
CA VAL A 390 -13.03 -0.89 19.74
C VAL A 390 -11.51 -1.08 19.90
N ALA A 391 -10.69 -0.38 19.13
CA ALA A 391 -9.25 -0.32 19.38
C ALA A 391 -8.99 0.48 20.65
N ALA A 392 -8.29 -0.14 21.61
CA ALA A 392 -7.90 0.49 22.86
C ALA A 392 -6.46 1.03 22.82
N MET A 393 -5.59 0.39 22.02
CA MET A 393 -4.19 0.80 21.83
C MET A 393 -3.67 0.31 20.49
N LEU A 394 -2.92 1.16 19.81
CA LEU A 394 -2.22 0.90 18.57
C LEU A 394 -0.70 0.99 18.80
N GLY A 395 0.10 0.18 18.10
CA GLY A 395 1.55 0.22 18.23
C GLY A 395 2.29 -0.45 17.08
N GLY A 396 3.57 -0.14 16.96
CA GLY A 396 4.42 -0.64 15.88
C GLY A 396 3.98 -0.14 14.51
N ASP A 397 3.83 -1.04 13.54
CA ASP A 397 3.42 -0.70 12.17
C ASP A 397 1.97 -0.17 12.11
N GLU A 398 1.13 -0.55 13.06
CA GLU A 398 -0.24 -0.08 13.20
C GLU A 398 -0.36 1.29 13.92
N TYR A 399 0.74 2.03 14.07
CA TYR A 399 0.71 3.34 14.75
C TYR A 399 1.76 4.30 14.15
N PRO A 400 1.38 5.56 13.89
CA PRO A 400 0.09 6.24 14.06
C PRO A 400 -0.95 5.99 12.96
N SER A 401 -0.55 5.48 11.79
CA SER A 401 -1.46 5.08 10.71
C SER A 401 -1.81 3.61 10.85
N THR A 402 -3.07 3.25 10.68
CA THR A 402 -3.56 1.88 10.87
C THR A 402 -4.65 1.51 9.87
N ALA A 403 -4.86 0.21 9.68
CA ALA A 403 -6.01 -0.34 8.98
C ALA A 403 -7.29 -0.20 9.82
N ILE A 404 -8.44 -0.07 9.16
CA ILE A 404 -9.76 -0.07 9.81
C ILE A 404 -10.43 -1.46 9.80
N GLY A 405 -9.85 -2.40 9.07
CA GLY A 405 -10.26 -3.80 8.99
C GLY A 405 -9.07 -4.72 8.93
N ILE A 406 -9.11 -5.83 9.65
CA ILE A 406 -8.02 -6.79 9.79
C ILE A 406 -8.55 -8.21 9.60
N ASN A 407 -7.79 -9.03 8.88
CA ASN A 407 -8.11 -10.45 8.66
C ASN A 407 -6.85 -11.33 8.83
N LEU A 408 -6.74 -11.99 9.97
CA LEU A 408 -5.56 -12.77 10.38
C LEU A 408 -5.92 -14.24 10.74
N PRO A 409 -4.94 -15.15 10.76
CA PRO A 409 -3.51 -15.02 10.46
C PRO A 409 -3.22 -14.99 8.94
N ASN A 410 -2.00 -14.59 8.56
CA ASN A 410 -1.57 -14.50 7.16
C ASN A 410 -1.11 -15.84 6.56
N ALA A 411 -0.82 -16.88 7.38
CA ALA A 411 -0.39 -18.18 6.90
C ALA A 411 -1.51 -18.90 6.13
N ASP A 412 -1.35 -19.09 4.82
CA ASP A 412 -2.37 -19.68 3.93
C ASP A 412 -2.86 -21.05 4.40
N TRP A 413 -1.95 -21.92 4.86
CA TRP A 413 -2.33 -23.26 5.33
C TRP A 413 -3.18 -23.20 6.62
N ILE A 414 -2.92 -22.23 7.53
CA ILE A 414 -3.73 -22.03 8.72
C ILE A 414 -5.12 -21.53 8.32
N ARG A 415 -5.20 -20.56 7.42
CA ARG A 415 -6.48 -20.06 6.87
C ARG A 415 -7.29 -21.20 6.24
N ALA A 416 -6.64 -22.04 5.44
CA ALA A 416 -7.32 -23.15 4.76
C ALA A 416 -7.84 -24.23 5.71
N GLN A 417 -7.12 -24.53 6.82
CA GLN A 417 -7.46 -25.63 7.74
C GLN A 417 -8.22 -25.17 8.98
N HIS A 418 -7.99 -23.95 9.46
CA HIS A 418 -8.51 -23.44 10.74
C HIS A 418 -9.35 -22.14 10.59
N GLY A 419 -9.38 -21.55 9.40
CA GLY A 419 -10.11 -20.29 9.14
C GLY A 419 -9.30 -19.04 9.48
N SER A 420 -10.00 -17.91 9.60
CA SER A 420 -9.44 -16.61 9.95
C SER A 420 -10.41 -15.81 10.83
N LYS A 421 -9.89 -14.83 11.60
CA LYS A 421 -10.68 -13.81 12.27
C LYS A 421 -10.67 -12.55 11.43
N SER A 422 -11.86 -12.08 11.04
CA SER A 422 -12.08 -10.76 10.45
C SER A 422 -12.70 -9.84 11.49
N ILE A 423 -12.15 -8.65 11.64
CA ILE A 423 -12.64 -7.61 12.54
C ILE A 423 -12.72 -6.26 11.84
N THR A 424 -13.70 -5.46 12.20
CA THR A 424 -13.79 -4.03 11.82
C THR A 424 -13.59 -3.18 13.06
N ILE A 425 -12.77 -2.13 12.95
CA ILE A 425 -12.42 -1.27 14.08
C ILE A 425 -13.34 -0.03 14.07
N GLY A 426 -14.48 -0.13 14.74
CA GLY A 426 -15.56 0.84 14.67
C GLY A 426 -15.22 2.24 15.19
N ASN A 427 -14.48 2.35 16.30
CA ASN A 427 -14.11 3.65 16.84
C ASN A 427 -13.10 4.44 16.01
N LEU A 428 -12.31 3.78 15.18
CA LEU A 428 -11.43 4.48 14.23
C LEU A 428 -12.23 5.00 13.03
N THR A 429 -13.19 4.23 12.54
CA THR A 429 -14.14 4.67 11.50
C THR A 429 -14.96 5.86 12.01
N GLU A 430 -15.46 5.80 13.25
CA GLU A 430 -16.12 6.93 13.89
C GLU A 430 -15.22 8.17 13.95
N ALA A 431 -13.95 8.00 14.33
CA ALA A 431 -13.02 9.12 14.42
C ALA A 431 -12.77 9.80 13.07
N TYR A 432 -12.68 9.04 11.96
CA TYR A 432 -12.63 9.60 10.61
C TYR A 432 -13.87 10.41 10.27
N SER A 433 -15.04 9.88 10.53
CA SER A 433 -16.32 10.54 10.25
C SER A 433 -16.48 11.82 11.08
N ARG A 434 -16.21 11.75 12.38
CA ARG A 434 -16.30 12.91 13.29
C ARG A 434 -15.26 14.01 12.97
N ALA A 435 -14.07 13.64 12.56
CA ALA A 435 -13.05 14.61 12.16
C ALA A 435 -13.37 15.29 10.81
N ALA A 436 -14.20 14.67 9.98
CA ALA A 436 -14.72 15.28 8.77
C ALA A 436 -15.82 16.33 9.06
N GLU A 437 -16.49 16.25 10.22
CA GLU A 437 -17.45 17.27 10.66
C GLU A 437 -16.73 18.61 10.85
N GLY A 438 -17.22 19.66 10.18
CA GLY A 438 -16.68 21.02 10.32
C GLY A 438 -15.36 21.30 9.58
N ASN A 439 -14.88 20.39 8.72
CA ASN A 439 -13.74 20.65 7.84
C ASN A 439 -14.13 21.40 6.54
N GLY A 440 -15.37 21.86 6.44
CA GLY A 440 -15.90 22.58 5.29
C GLY A 440 -16.37 21.69 4.13
N PHE A 441 -16.15 20.37 4.21
CA PHE A 441 -16.48 19.46 3.11
C PHE A 441 -18.00 19.35 2.87
N LEU A 442 -18.76 19.13 3.94
CA LEU A 442 -20.22 19.06 3.83
C LEU A 442 -20.81 20.40 3.39
N GLU A 443 -20.31 21.51 3.95
CA GLU A 443 -20.72 22.89 3.61
C GLU A 443 -20.42 23.23 2.15
N GLU A 444 -19.36 22.68 1.60
CA GLU A 444 -18.99 22.90 0.20
C GLU A 444 -19.84 22.12 -0.78
N PHE A 445 -20.22 20.86 -0.44
CA PHE A 445 -20.82 19.94 -1.40
C PHE A 445 -22.32 19.69 -1.19
N VAL A 446 -22.87 19.90 0.01
CA VAL A 446 -24.31 19.74 0.28
C VAL A 446 -25.09 20.95 -0.27
N ALA A 447 -26.22 20.71 -0.91
CA ALA A 447 -26.94 21.72 -1.70
C ALA A 447 -27.59 22.83 -0.85
N ASP A 448 -28.10 22.50 0.34
CA ASP A 448 -28.87 23.41 1.19
C ASP A 448 -28.73 23.09 2.69
N GLU A 449 -29.05 24.09 3.54
CA GLU A 449 -28.87 24.04 4.99
C GLU A 449 -29.80 22.99 5.66
N SER A 450 -30.99 22.74 5.11
CA SER A 450 -31.89 21.74 5.68
C SER A 450 -31.34 20.32 5.49
N THR A 451 -30.81 20.04 4.33
CA THR A 451 -30.12 18.78 4.00
C THR A 451 -28.84 18.63 4.82
N LEU A 452 -28.06 19.72 4.96
CA LEU A 452 -26.83 19.73 5.77
C LEU A 452 -27.13 19.39 7.25
N THR A 453 -28.21 19.97 7.81
CA THR A 453 -28.64 19.68 9.18
C THR A 453 -29.02 18.21 9.35
N LEU A 454 -29.77 17.66 8.40
CA LEU A 454 -30.18 16.25 8.41
C LEU A 454 -28.97 15.31 8.33
N VAL A 455 -28.02 15.59 7.43
CA VAL A 455 -26.78 14.83 7.26
C VAL A 455 -25.97 14.84 8.57
N ARG A 456 -25.74 16.01 9.14
CA ARG A 456 -25.00 16.12 10.42
C ARG A 456 -25.65 15.34 11.56
N GLN A 457 -26.96 15.25 11.57
CA GLN A 457 -27.70 14.59 12.65
C GLN A 457 -27.68 13.06 12.55
N PHE A 458 -27.81 12.50 11.35
CA PHE A 458 -28.12 11.08 11.18
C PHE A 458 -27.17 10.28 10.30
N ASP A 459 -26.35 10.93 9.45
CA ASP A 459 -25.58 10.21 8.43
C ASP A 459 -24.61 9.19 9.05
N HIS A 460 -23.93 9.54 10.12
CA HIS A 460 -23.01 8.64 10.80
C HIS A 460 -23.66 7.33 11.26
N LEU A 461 -24.82 7.43 11.94
CA LEU A 461 -25.58 6.23 12.33
C LEU A 461 -26.04 5.42 11.13
N CYS A 462 -26.51 6.11 10.08
CA CYS A 462 -27.02 5.46 8.89
C CYS A 462 -25.91 4.81 8.04
N ASP A 463 -24.71 5.39 8.03
CA ASP A 463 -23.52 4.83 7.35
C ASP A 463 -23.09 3.52 8.03
N ASP A 464 -23.02 3.52 9.37
CA ASP A 464 -22.77 2.30 10.14
C ASP A 464 -23.79 1.20 9.86
N LEU A 465 -25.08 1.57 9.85
CA LEU A 465 -26.18 0.64 9.55
C LEU A 465 -26.15 0.13 8.11
N HIS A 466 -25.78 1.00 7.17
CA HIS A 466 -25.59 0.60 5.77
C HIS A 466 -24.51 -0.45 5.66
N THR A 467 -23.36 -0.23 6.31
CA THR A 467 -22.26 -1.19 6.36
C THR A 467 -22.70 -2.51 6.98
N ASP A 468 -23.41 -2.48 8.12
CA ASP A 468 -23.93 -3.70 8.75
C ASP A 468 -24.91 -4.46 7.85
N LEU A 469 -25.80 -3.76 7.15
CA LEU A 469 -26.76 -4.37 6.21
C LEU A 469 -26.05 -4.93 4.96
N HIS A 470 -25.04 -4.21 4.44
CA HIS A 470 -24.20 -4.63 3.32
C HIS A 470 -23.50 -5.96 3.63
N GLU A 471 -22.80 -6.03 4.75
CA GLU A 471 -22.01 -7.21 5.13
C GLU A 471 -22.91 -8.38 5.59
N CYS A 472 -23.82 -8.13 6.53
CA CYS A 472 -24.61 -9.20 7.14
C CYS A 472 -25.67 -9.76 6.22
N LEU A 473 -26.30 -8.95 5.40
CA LEU A 473 -27.43 -9.32 4.56
C LEU A 473 -27.13 -9.17 3.07
N GLY A 474 -26.48 -8.10 2.65
CA GLY A 474 -26.12 -7.87 1.28
C GLY A 474 -25.41 -9.08 0.69
N HIS A 475 -24.22 -9.39 1.13
CA HIS A 475 -23.48 -10.58 0.68
C HIS A 475 -24.15 -11.90 1.08
N GLY A 476 -24.91 -11.90 2.18
CA GLY A 476 -25.61 -13.07 2.68
C GLY A 476 -26.84 -13.49 1.87
N SER A 477 -27.49 -12.58 1.11
CA SER A 477 -28.78 -12.76 0.43
C SER A 477 -28.65 -13.32 -0.98
N GLY A 478 -29.79 -13.69 -1.57
CA GLY A 478 -29.90 -14.13 -2.95
C GLY A 478 -29.19 -15.44 -3.26
N GLN A 479 -29.59 -16.10 -4.35
CA GLN A 479 -28.97 -17.33 -4.82
C GLN A 479 -28.82 -17.35 -6.34
N LEU A 480 -27.86 -18.11 -6.83
CA LEU A 480 -27.72 -18.42 -8.26
C LEU A 480 -28.75 -19.47 -8.67
N LEU A 481 -29.20 -19.42 -9.92
CA LEU A 481 -30.00 -20.51 -10.49
C LEU A 481 -29.14 -21.78 -10.66
N PRO A 482 -29.75 -22.96 -10.59
CA PRO A 482 -29.05 -24.20 -10.81
C PRO A 482 -28.31 -24.24 -12.15
N GLY A 483 -27.00 -24.53 -12.10
CA GLY A 483 -26.13 -24.62 -13.29
C GLY A 483 -25.44 -23.30 -13.66
N VAL A 484 -25.71 -22.20 -12.99
CA VAL A 484 -24.97 -20.93 -13.15
C VAL A 484 -23.69 -20.99 -12.31
N SER A 485 -22.56 -20.68 -12.94
CA SER A 485 -21.27 -20.60 -12.25
C SER A 485 -21.16 -19.30 -11.43
N SER A 486 -20.43 -19.33 -10.32
CA SER A 486 -20.16 -18.15 -9.49
C SER A 486 -19.37 -17.06 -10.22
N ASP A 487 -18.61 -17.44 -11.25
CA ASP A 487 -17.77 -16.58 -12.08
C ASP A 487 -18.42 -16.25 -13.46
N ALA A 488 -19.71 -16.54 -13.64
CA ALA A 488 -20.43 -16.30 -14.91
C ALA A 488 -20.33 -14.83 -15.39
N LEU A 489 -20.27 -13.88 -14.47
CA LEU A 489 -20.17 -12.44 -14.78
C LEU A 489 -18.73 -11.95 -15.01
N LYS A 490 -17.73 -12.81 -14.86
CA LYS A 490 -16.30 -12.53 -15.11
C LYS A 490 -15.83 -11.25 -14.39
N SER A 491 -15.15 -10.36 -15.12
CA SER A 491 -14.61 -9.09 -14.61
C SER A 491 -15.67 -8.08 -14.11
N TYR A 492 -16.93 -8.28 -14.40
CA TYR A 492 -18.00 -7.42 -13.88
C TYR A 492 -18.65 -7.98 -12.61
N GLY A 493 -18.28 -9.21 -12.22
CA GLY A 493 -18.89 -9.92 -11.09
C GLY A 493 -18.71 -9.21 -9.77
N SER A 494 -17.53 -8.65 -9.49
CA SER A 494 -17.23 -7.90 -8.26
C SER A 494 -18.08 -6.62 -8.19
N THR A 495 -18.04 -5.78 -9.22
CA THR A 495 -18.85 -4.54 -9.26
C THR A 495 -20.36 -4.83 -9.08
N ILE A 496 -20.89 -5.89 -9.73
CA ILE A 496 -22.30 -6.30 -9.61
C ILE A 496 -22.62 -6.81 -8.21
N GLU A 497 -21.71 -7.54 -7.57
CA GLU A 497 -21.90 -8.03 -6.20
C GLU A 497 -21.92 -6.88 -5.19
N GLU A 498 -20.97 -5.95 -5.29
CA GLU A 498 -20.90 -4.77 -4.43
C GLU A 498 -22.13 -3.88 -4.62
N ALA A 499 -22.59 -3.68 -5.87
CA ALA A 499 -23.80 -2.93 -6.13
C ALA A 499 -25.05 -3.63 -5.57
N ARG A 500 -25.09 -4.96 -5.58
CA ARG A 500 -26.18 -5.75 -5.00
C ARG A 500 -26.20 -5.60 -3.47
N ALA A 501 -25.05 -5.69 -2.82
CA ALA A 501 -24.94 -5.57 -1.38
C ALA A 501 -25.31 -4.15 -0.91
N ASP A 502 -24.81 -3.12 -1.57
CA ASP A 502 -25.16 -1.71 -1.29
C ASP A 502 -26.67 -1.45 -1.48
N LEU A 503 -27.25 -1.91 -2.60
CA LEU A 503 -28.69 -1.73 -2.86
C LEU A 503 -29.58 -2.47 -1.86
N PHE A 504 -29.15 -3.61 -1.35
CA PHE A 504 -29.83 -4.32 -0.29
C PHE A 504 -29.88 -3.46 0.98
N GLY A 505 -28.71 -2.91 1.37
CA GLY A 505 -28.62 -1.97 2.49
C GLY A 505 -29.49 -0.72 2.28
N LEU A 506 -29.36 -0.05 1.15
CA LEU A 506 -30.14 1.15 0.80
C LEU A 506 -31.64 0.88 0.81
N TYR A 507 -32.10 -0.22 0.20
CA TYR A 507 -33.54 -0.53 0.17
C TYR A 507 -34.14 -0.69 1.56
N TYR A 508 -33.44 -1.38 2.48
CA TYR A 508 -33.90 -1.62 3.83
C TYR A 508 -33.67 -0.47 4.79
N MET A 509 -32.70 0.40 4.55
CA MET A 509 -32.48 1.60 5.36
C MET A 509 -33.74 2.45 5.50
N ALA A 510 -34.58 2.52 4.46
CA ALA A 510 -35.87 3.25 4.47
C ALA A 510 -37.05 2.40 4.91
N ASP A 511 -36.86 1.18 5.40
CA ASP A 511 -37.95 0.30 5.80
C ASP A 511 -38.39 0.55 7.25
N ALA A 512 -39.71 0.50 7.50
CA ALA A 512 -40.26 0.65 8.84
C ALA A 512 -39.73 -0.37 9.85
N LYS A 513 -39.24 -1.53 9.35
CA LYS A 513 -38.60 -2.56 10.17
C LYS A 513 -37.36 -2.06 10.90
N MET A 514 -36.62 -1.11 10.32
CA MET A 514 -35.44 -0.52 10.96
C MET A 514 -35.81 0.26 12.22
N VAL A 515 -36.94 0.99 12.20
CA VAL A 515 -37.47 1.69 13.37
C VAL A 515 -38.08 0.69 14.36
N GLU A 516 -38.81 -0.34 13.88
CA GLU A 516 -39.38 -1.40 14.74
C GLU A 516 -38.28 -2.14 15.55
N LEU A 517 -37.15 -2.43 14.94
CA LEU A 517 -36.01 -3.09 15.59
C LEU A 517 -35.21 -2.13 16.51
N GLY A 518 -35.55 -0.84 16.53
CA GLY A 518 -34.83 0.19 17.26
C GLY A 518 -33.43 0.47 16.71
N LEU A 519 -33.23 0.24 15.40
CA LEU A 519 -31.98 0.49 14.69
C LEU A 519 -31.91 1.93 14.18
N LEU A 520 -33.04 2.53 13.81
CA LEU A 520 -33.15 3.93 13.44
C LEU A 520 -34.02 4.70 14.46
N PRO A 521 -33.66 5.94 14.80
CA PRO A 521 -34.41 6.74 15.78
C PRO A 521 -35.70 7.34 15.22
N SER A 522 -35.82 7.46 13.89
CA SER A 522 -37.01 8.01 13.20
C SER A 522 -37.12 7.46 11.79
N ALA A 523 -38.35 7.56 11.23
CA ALA A 523 -38.66 7.16 9.86
C ALA A 523 -38.01 8.06 8.79
N ASP A 524 -37.46 9.22 9.18
CA ASP A 524 -36.80 10.16 8.24
C ASP A 524 -35.28 10.12 8.29
N ALA A 525 -34.68 9.42 9.25
CA ALA A 525 -33.23 9.39 9.44
C ALA A 525 -32.49 8.85 8.20
N TYR A 526 -33.07 7.88 7.48
CA TYR A 526 -32.48 7.29 6.28
C TYR A 526 -32.21 8.31 5.16
N LYS A 527 -32.94 9.44 5.13
CA LYS A 527 -32.79 10.47 4.10
C LYS A 527 -31.39 11.09 4.10
N ALA A 528 -30.74 11.16 5.27
CA ALA A 528 -29.37 11.62 5.40
C ALA A 528 -28.43 10.76 4.55
N HIS A 529 -28.47 9.46 4.76
CA HIS A 529 -27.59 8.51 4.05
C HIS A 529 -27.93 8.38 2.56
N TYR A 530 -29.19 8.42 2.20
CA TYR A 530 -29.60 8.45 0.79
C TYR A 530 -28.98 9.65 0.07
N TYR A 531 -28.99 10.82 0.72
CA TYR A 531 -28.38 12.01 0.17
C TYR A 531 -26.86 11.87 0.02
N THR A 532 -26.14 11.47 1.08
CA THR A 532 -24.70 11.34 1.07
C THR A 532 -24.22 10.23 0.13
N TYR A 533 -24.97 9.13 0.02
CA TYR A 533 -24.71 8.05 -0.94
C TYR A 533 -24.79 8.56 -2.38
N MET A 534 -25.87 9.29 -2.73
CA MET A 534 -26.06 9.88 -4.06
C MET A 534 -24.99 10.94 -4.34
N LEU A 535 -24.69 11.82 -3.39
CA LEU A 535 -23.63 12.82 -3.49
C LEU A 535 -22.26 12.17 -3.72
N ASN A 536 -21.96 11.08 -3.03
CA ASN A 536 -20.72 10.35 -3.20
C ASN A 536 -20.63 9.69 -4.58
N GLY A 537 -21.65 8.96 -4.99
CA GLY A 537 -21.69 8.25 -6.28
C GLY A 537 -21.64 9.18 -7.50
N LEU A 538 -22.30 10.35 -7.43
CA LEU A 538 -22.36 11.32 -8.53
C LEU A 538 -21.14 12.26 -8.57
N MET A 539 -20.58 12.64 -7.41
CA MET A 539 -19.63 13.75 -7.35
C MET A 539 -18.39 13.45 -6.48
N THR A 540 -18.59 13.28 -5.15
CA THR A 540 -17.46 13.48 -4.23
C THR A 540 -16.39 12.40 -4.28
N GLN A 541 -16.71 11.19 -4.75
CA GLN A 541 -15.70 10.16 -5.02
C GLN A 541 -14.73 10.54 -6.16
N LEU A 542 -15.12 11.44 -7.08
CA LEU A 542 -14.30 11.89 -8.20
C LEU A 542 -12.97 12.50 -7.75
N ARG A 543 -12.90 13.06 -6.53
CA ARG A 543 -11.65 13.57 -5.94
C ARG A 543 -10.52 12.54 -5.89
N ARG A 544 -10.84 11.23 -5.94
CA ARG A 544 -9.87 10.12 -5.90
C ARG A 544 -9.40 9.69 -7.27
N ILE A 545 -10.00 10.22 -8.33
CA ILE A 545 -9.69 9.82 -9.72
C ILE A 545 -8.67 10.80 -10.28
N THR A 546 -7.59 10.28 -10.81
CA THR A 546 -6.58 11.09 -11.50
C THR A 546 -7.19 11.74 -12.74
N PRO A 547 -6.95 13.03 -13.01
CA PRO A 547 -7.39 13.67 -14.24
C PRO A 547 -7.01 12.85 -15.48
N GLY A 548 -7.97 12.58 -16.35
CA GLY A 548 -7.79 11.75 -17.55
C GLY A 548 -8.11 10.26 -17.36
N ALA A 549 -8.18 9.73 -16.13
CA ALA A 549 -8.53 8.33 -15.86
C ALA A 549 -10.03 8.10 -15.74
N ASP A 550 -10.50 6.89 -16.01
CA ASP A 550 -11.84 6.40 -15.73
C ASP A 550 -11.88 5.70 -14.35
N ILE A 551 -13.07 5.30 -13.88
CA ILE A 551 -13.21 4.59 -12.61
C ILE A 551 -12.75 3.13 -12.79
N GLU A 552 -11.78 2.69 -11.99
CA GLU A 552 -11.22 1.33 -12.05
C GLU A 552 -11.60 0.47 -10.83
N GLU A 553 -11.74 1.06 -9.67
CA GLU A 553 -11.98 0.38 -8.39
C GLU A 553 -13.46 -0.01 -8.25
N ASP A 554 -13.76 -1.25 -7.84
CA ASP A 554 -15.10 -1.84 -7.87
C ASP A 554 -16.09 -1.15 -6.93
N HIS A 555 -15.70 -0.71 -5.75
CA HIS A 555 -16.58 0.05 -4.85
C HIS A 555 -16.88 1.47 -5.35
N MET A 556 -15.99 2.07 -6.15
CA MET A 556 -16.29 3.34 -6.81
C MET A 556 -17.20 3.12 -8.02
N ARG A 557 -17.01 2.01 -8.76
CA ARG A 557 -17.85 1.61 -9.88
C ARG A 557 -19.27 1.33 -9.44
N ASN A 558 -19.48 0.58 -8.34
CA ASN A 558 -20.81 0.26 -7.85
C ASN A 558 -21.57 1.51 -7.43
N ARG A 559 -20.93 2.44 -6.70
CA ARG A 559 -21.55 3.70 -6.28
C ARG A 559 -21.91 4.58 -7.47
N ALA A 560 -21.00 4.71 -8.44
CA ALA A 560 -21.29 5.42 -9.69
C ALA A 560 -22.45 4.76 -10.44
N LEU A 561 -22.43 3.43 -10.62
CA LEU A 561 -23.47 2.67 -11.29
C LEU A 561 -24.85 2.95 -10.69
N ILE A 562 -24.97 2.82 -9.37
CA ILE A 562 -26.24 3.04 -8.67
C ILE A 562 -26.68 4.50 -8.84
N ALA A 563 -25.80 5.45 -8.58
CA ALA A 563 -26.15 6.87 -8.57
C ALA A 563 -26.50 7.40 -9.98
N TYR A 564 -25.73 7.06 -11.01
CA TYR A 564 -26.00 7.50 -12.38
C TYR A 564 -27.19 6.75 -13.00
N TRP A 565 -27.40 5.46 -12.66
CA TRP A 565 -28.61 4.76 -13.09
C TRP A 565 -29.85 5.41 -12.49
N VAL A 566 -29.81 5.75 -11.21
CA VAL A 566 -30.92 6.46 -10.54
C VAL A 566 -31.15 7.81 -11.20
N LEU A 567 -30.10 8.60 -11.45
CA LEU A 567 -30.21 9.92 -12.10
C LEU A 567 -30.91 9.80 -13.48
N ASP A 568 -30.55 8.79 -14.28
CA ASP A 568 -31.12 8.54 -15.59
C ASP A 568 -32.64 8.13 -15.53
N HIS A 569 -33.07 7.49 -14.42
CA HIS A 569 -34.42 6.96 -14.26
C HIS A 569 -35.35 7.78 -13.33
N ALA A 570 -34.82 8.82 -12.71
CA ALA A 570 -35.51 9.60 -11.69
C ALA A 570 -36.55 10.59 -12.26
N GLN A 571 -36.54 10.87 -13.58
CA GLN A 571 -37.44 11.79 -14.23
C GLN A 571 -37.57 13.18 -13.56
N GLY A 572 -36.42 13.73 -13.08
CA GLY A 572 -36.36 15.01 -12.41
C GLY A 572 -36.57 14.95 -10.88
N GLU A 573 -36.83 13.77 -10.30
CA GLU A 573 -36.94 13.65 -8.82
C GLU A 573 -35.55 13.57 -8.13
N VAL A 574 -34.48 13.31 -8.89
CA VAL A 574 -33.09 13.47 -8.51
C VAL A 574 -32.40 14.25 -9.62
N GLU A 575 -31.71 15.31 -9.25
CA GLU A 575 -31.03 16.20 -10.20
C GLU A 575 -29.61 16.46 -9.81
N LEU A 576 -28.75 16.53 -10.83
CA LEU A 576 -27.38 17.06 -10.75
C LEU A 576 -27.35 18.35 -11.57
N THR A 577 -27.43 19.50 -10.89
CA THR A 577 -27.64 20.80 -11.54
C THR A 577 -26.81 21.91 -10.87
N GLU A 578 -26.59 23.00 -11.61
CA GLU A 578 -25.86 24.15 -11.11
C GLU A 578 -26.72 25.01 -10.17
N SER A 579 -26.18 25.31 -8.99
CA SER A 579 -26.75 26.24 -8.02
C SER A 579 -25.64 27.16 -7.49
N ASN A 580 -25.84 28.48 -7.59
CA ASN A 580 -24.86 29.49 -7.14
C ASN A 580 -23.44 29.30 -7.74
N GLY A 581 -23.35 28.88 -9.00
CA GLY A 581 -22.07 28.65 -9.69
C GLY A 581 -21.34 27.36 -9.26
N LYS A 582 -22.03 26.42 -8.64
CA LYS A 582 -21.53 25.11 -8.21
C LYS A 582 -22.51 24.02 -8.63
N THR A 583 -21.99 22.90 -9.09
CA THR A 583 -22.81 21.70 -9.32
C THR A 583 -23.19 21.09 -7.98
N CYS A 584 -24.48 20.79 -7.80
CA CYS A 584 -25.06 20.22 -6.59
C CYS A 584 -26.04 19.09 -6.91
N VAL A 585 -26.21 18.17 -5.94
CA VAL A 585 -27.21 17.10 -6.00
C VAL A 585 -28.48 17.55 -5.27
N PHE A 586 -29.63 17.40 -5.90
CA PHE A 586 -30.92 17.64 -5.28
C PHE A 586 -31.77 16.36 -5.34
N ILE A 587 -32.44 16.03 -4.23
CA ILE A 587 -33.38 14.91 -4.12
C ILE A 587 -34.76 15.47 -3.72
N HIS A 588 -35.68 15.44 -4.66
CA HIS A 588 -37.06 15.97 -4.46
C HIS A 588 -38.00 14.92 -3.85
N SER A 589 -37.75 13.63 -4.10
CA SER A 589 -38.52 12.53 -3.53
C SER A 589 -37.69 11.34 -3.10
N TYR A 590 -37.56 11.16 -1.80
CA TYR A 590 -36.85 10.02 -1.21
C TYR A 590 -37.61 8.69 -1.36
N GLU A 591 -38.97 8.74 -1.41
CA GLU A 591 -39.81 7.58 -1.68
C GLU A 591 -39.60 7.07 -3.12
N ARG A 592 -39.45 8.01 -4.08
CA ARG A 592 -39.12 7.66 -5.46
C ARG A 592 -37.74 7.03 -5.54
N LEU A 593 -36.79 7.60 -4.82
CA LEU A 593 -35.42 7.08 -4.76
C LEU A 593 -35.39 5.64 -4.22
N ARG A 594 -36.13 5.34 -3.12
CA ARG A 594 -36.29 3.97 -2.62
C ARG A 594 -36.87 3.02 -3.68
N THR A 595 -37.86 3.49 -4.42
CA THR A 595 -38.49 2.70 -5.50
C THR A 595 -37.48 2.38 -6.60
N LEU A 596 -36.63 3.32 -6.96
CA LEU A 596 -35.57 3.12 -7.95
C LEU A 596 -34.49 2.15 -7.45
N PHE A 597 -34.09 2.23 -6.20
CA PHE A 597 -33.18 1.24 -5.59
C PHE A 597 -33.78 -0.16 -5.62
N ALA A 598 -35.08 -0.32 -5.34
CA ALA A 598 -35.77 -1.60 -5.44
C ALA A 598 -35.75 -2.17 -6.85
N GLN A 599 -36.01 -1.34 -7.87
CA GLN A 599 -36.00 -1.74 -9.27
C GLN A 599 -34.60 -2.18 -9.73
N LEU A 600 -33.58 -1.41 -9.37
CA LEU A 600 -32.18 -1.74 -9.71
C LEU A 600 -31.68 -2.99 -8.96
N LEU A 601 -32.07 -3.15 -7.68
CA LEU A 601 -31.74 -4.36 -6.91
C LEU A 601 -32.35 -5.62 -7.56
N ALA A 602 -33.60 -5.55 -7.98
CA ALA A 602 -34.28 -6.67 -8.67
C ALA A 602 -33.56 -7.04 -9.96
N GLU A 603 -33.12 -6.06 -10.76
CA GLU A 603 -32.40 -6.29 -12.01
C GLU A 603 -30.98 -6.81 -11.76
N ILE A 604 -30.23 -6.23 -10.83
CA ILE A 604 -28.88 -6.69 -10.47
C ILE A 604 -28.92 -8.12 -9.92
N GLN A 605 -29.91 -8.44 -9.07
CA GLN A 605 -30.07 -9.82 -8.58
C GLN A 605 -30.41 -10.78 -9.72
N ARG A 606 -31.25 -10.39 -10.67
CA ARG A 606 -31.52 -11.19 -11.88
C ARG A 606 -30.26 -11.47 -12.67
N ILE A 607 -29.49 -10.41 -12.99
CA ILE A 607 -28.22 -10.49 -13.72
C ILE A 607 -27.29 -11.49 -13.03
N LYS A 608 -27.11 -11.37 -11.72
CA LYS A 608 -26.25 -12.26 -10.94
C LYS A 608 -26.78 -13.69 -10.93
N SER A 609 -28.06 -13.87 -10.63
CA SER A 609 -28.69 -15.19 -10.47
C SER A 609 -28.76 -16.00 -11.76
N GLU A 610 -28.91 -15.33 -12.90
CA GLU A 610 -28.97 -15.94 -14.22
C GLU A 610 -27.58 -16.05 -14.88
N GLY A 611 -26.56 -15.36 -14.33
CA GLY A 611 -25.23 -15.29 -14.92
C GLY A 611 -25.20 -14.50 -16.24
N ASP A 612 -26.06 -13.48 -16.36
CA ASP A 612 -26.22 -12.66 -17.57
C ASP A 612 -25.04 -11.68 -17.74
N TYR A 613 -23.95 -12.18 -18.30
CA TYR A 613 -22.72 -11.43 -18.52
C TYR A 613 -22.94 -10.17 -19.37
N GLU A 614 -23.76 -10.28 -20.43
CA GLU A 614 -23.94 -9.16 -21.36
C GLU A 614 -24.73 -8.00 -20.70
N ALA A 615 -25.75 -8.30 -19.91
CA ALA A 615 -26.45 -7.28 -19.14
C ALA A 615 -25.57 -6.66 -18.07
N ALA A 616 -24.73 -7.47 -17.37
CA ALA A 616 -23.74 -6.96 -16.42
C ALA A 616 -22.77 -6.00 -17.09
N ARG A 617 -22.18 -6.38 -18.23
CA ARG A 617 -21.26 -5.55 -19.01
C ARG A 617 -21.87 -4.22 -19.40
N GLN A 618 -23.08 -4.25 -20.00
CA GLN A 618 -23.77 -3.03 -20.44
C GLN A 618 -24.08 -2.10 -19.28
N LEU A 619 -24.52 -2.64 -18.15
CA LEU A 619 -24.88 -1.85 -16.97
C LEU A 619 -23.63 -1.18 -16.36
N VAL A 620 -22.55 -1.93 -16.15
CA VAL A 620 -21.30 -1.43 -15.56
C VAL A 620 -20.61 -0.44 -16.48
N GLU A 621 -20.44 -0.77 -17.77
CA GLU A 621 -19.77 0.13 -18.73
C GLU A 621 -20.52 1.44 -18.95
N ARG A 622 -21.85 1.40 -18.91
CA ARG A 622 -22.70 2.59 -19.12
C ARG A 622 -22.67 3.53 -17.91
N TYR A 623 -22.73 2.99 -16.69
CA TYR A 623 -22.98 3.81 -15.49
C TYR A 623 -21.84 3.79 -14.47
N GLY A 624 -20.96 2.78 -14.47
CA GLY A 624 -19.96 2.58 -13.43
C GLY A 624 -18.53 2.98 -13.82
N VAL A 625 -18.25 3.23 -15.10
CA VAL A 625 -16.86 3.41 -15.57
C VAL A 625 -16.56 4.84 -15.98
N LYS A 626 -17.45 5.47 -16.78
CA LYS A 626 -17.17 6.76 -17.39
C LYS A 626 -17.31 7.92 -16.43
N VAL A 627 -16.36 8.88 -16.55
CA VAL A 627 -16.29 10.08 -15.73
C VAL A 627 -16.60 11.31 -16.59
N ASP A 628 -17.49 12.18 -16.12
CA ASP A 628 -17.65 13.52 -16.65
C ASP A 628 -16.42 14.36 -16.27
N ARG A 629 -15.64 14.73 -17.28
CA ARG A 629 -14.35 15.42 -17.08
C ARG A 629 -14.51 16.82 -16.51
N ALA A 630 -15.53 17.56 -16.94
CA ALA A 630 -15.81 18.91 -16.43
C ALA A 630 -16.19 18.88 -14.95
N LEU A 631 -17.05 17.91 -14.57
CA LEU A 631 -17.42 17.68 -13.18
C LEU A 631 -16.23 17.23 -12.33
N LEU A 632 -15.36 16.36 -12.85
CA LEU A 632 -14.14 15.92 -12.17
C LEU A 632 -13.24 17.14 -11.86
N GLU A 633 -12.97 18.00 -12.84
CA GLU A 633 -12.17 19.20 -12.65
C GLU A 633 -12.81 20.18 -11.65
N GLU A 634 -14.14 20.32 -11.69
CA GLU A 634 -14.86 21.13 -10.71
C GLU A 634 -14.70 20.57 -9.30
N VAL A 635 -14.90 19.26 -9.10
CA VAL A 635 -14.77 18.61 -7.79
C VAL A 635 -13.35 18.76 -7.25
N HIS A 636 -12.30 18.53 -8.08
CA HIS A 636 -10.91 18.72 -7.67
C HIS A 636 -10.66 20.16 -7.22
N ARG A 637 -11.03 21.14 -8.04
CA ARG A 637 -10.84 22.57 -7.72
C ARG A 637 -11.59 23.00 -6.43
N ARG A 638 -12.78 22.42 -6.18
CA ARG A 638 -13.55 22.68 -4.95
C ARG A 638 -12.90 22.06 -3.73
N TYR A 639 -12.41 20.83 -3.88
CA TYR A 639 -11.75 20.08 -2.82
C TYR A 639 -10.40 20.70 -2.41
N GLU A 640 -9.60 21.12 -3.40
CA GLU A 640 -8.30 21.78 -3.16
C GLU A 640 -8.43 23.04 -2.30
N LYS A 641 -9.51 23.81 -2.47
CA LYS A 641 -9.75 25.02 -1.68
C LYS A 641 -10.01 24.76 -0.19
N LEU A 642 -10.39 23.55 0.17
CA LEU A 642 -10.66 23.16 1.55
C LEU A 642 -9.38 22.87 2.35
N ASP A 643 -8.25 22.72 1.69
CA ASP A 643 -6.95 22.40 2.30
C ASP A 643 -7.02 21.21 3.28
N ILE A 644 -7.80 20.19 2.93
CA ILE A 644 -7.97 18.98 3.73
C ILE A 644 -6.75 18.09 3.54
N ALA A 645 -6.05 17.75 4.64
CA ALA A 645 -4.89 16.87 4.59
C ALA A 645 -5.25 15.49 4.01
N PRO A 646 -4.48 14.99 3.02
CA PRO A 646 -4.75 13.70 2.37
C PRO A 646 -4.51 12.50 3.30
N TYR A 647 -3.56 12.62 4.23
CA TYR A 647 -3.21 11.54 5.15
C TYR A 647 -3.66 11.87 6.58
N LYS A 648 -3.98 10.83 7.34
CA LYS A 648 -4.45 10.94 8.70
C LYS A 648 -3.80 9.86 9.57
N GLY A 649 -3.58 10.18 10.83
CA GLY A 649 -3.14 9.21 11.83
C GLY A 649 -3.76 9.51 13.18
N PHE A 650 -3.55 8.61 14.11
CA PHE A 650 -4.23 8.62 15.40
C PHE A 650 -3.31 8.97 16.56
N ILE A 651 -3.87 9.56 17.59
CA ILE A 651 -3.25 9.75 18.89
C ILE A 651 -3.92 8.75 19.83
N ASN A 652 -3.16 7.84 20.39
CA ASN A 652 -3.67 6.86 21.35
C ASN A 652 -4.20 7.54 22.63
N PRO A 653 -5.30 7.08 23.20
CA PRO A 653 -5.68 7.47 24.55
C PRO A 653 -4.60 7.09 25.57
N ARG A 654 -4.32 7.96 26.53
CA ARG A 654 -3.39 7.65 27.63
C ARG A 654 -4.11 6.88 28.73
N LEU A 655 -3.76 5.61 28.90
CA LEU A 655 -4.29 4.79 30.00
C LEU A 655 -3.45 4.96 31.26
N SER A 656 -4.11 5.18 32.38
CA SER A 656 -3.47 5.38 33.70
C SER A 656 -4.19 4.61 34.81
N LEU A 657 -3.40 3.98 35.69
CA LEU A 657 -3.92 3.31 36.88
C LEU A 657 -4.36 4.34 37.94
N VAL A 658 -5.53 4.11 38.50
CA VAL A 658 -6.00 4.85 39.69
C VAL A 658 -5.84 3.95 40.90
N THR A 659 -5.17 4.43 41.93
CA THR A 659 -4.95 3.68 43.16
C THR A 659 -5.71 4.29 44.33
N ASP A 660 -6.13 3.43 45.26
CA ASP A 660 -6.69 3.84 46.56
C ASP A 660 -5.59 4.32 47.51
N ALA A 661 -5.99 4.75 48.70
CA ALA A 661 -5.05 5.22 49.73
C ALA A 661 -4.08 4.11 50.22
N GLN A 662 -4.38 2.86 50.00
CA GLN A 662 -3.58 1.69 50.35
C GLN A 662 -2.66 1.26 49.19
N GLY A 663 -2.74 1.91 48.02
CA GLY A 663 -1.93 1.58 46.85
C GLY A 663 -2.50 0.47 45.95
N ASN A 664 -3.72 -0.02 46.24
CA ASN A 664 -4.38 -0.99 45.39
C ASN A 664 -4.99 -0.31 44.17
N VAL A 665 -4.93 -0.95 42.99
CA VAL A 665 -5.57 -0.44 41.77
C VAL A 665 -7.08 -0.56 41.93
N CYS A 666 -7.78 0.57 41.84
CA CYS A 666 -9.23 0.65 41.93
C CYS A 666 -9.93 1.04 40.63
N ASP A 667 -9.20 1.56 39.64
CA ASP A 667 -9.72 1.85 38.31
C ASP A 667 -8.57 2.03 37.28
N VAL A 668 -8.91 2.05 36.01
CA VAL A 668 -8.05 2.49 34.90
C VAL A 668 -8.78 3.57 34.13
N LYS A 669 -8.18 4.74 33.98
CA LYS A 669 -8.75 5.87 33.25
C LYS A 669 -8.09 6.10 31.90
N ALA A 670 -8.91 6.47 30.91
CA ALA A 670 -8.46 6.92 29.60
C ALA A 670 -8.47 8.46 29.56
N ASP A 671 -7.35 9.05 29.16
CA ASP A 671 -7.19 10.49 28.95
C ASP A 671 -6.95 10.76 27.45
N TYR A 672 -7.69 11.71 26.90
CA TYR A 672 -7.69 12.09 25.50
C TYR A 672 -7.09 13.48 25.25
N THR A 673 -6.45 14.07 26.26
CA THR A 673 -5.97 15.47 26.20
C THR A 673 -4.53 15.59 25.74
N GLU A 674 -3.77 14.50 25.75
CA GLU A 674 -2.37 14.49 25.36
C GLU A 674 -2.24 14.89 23.88
N SER A 675 -1.31 15.84 23.55
CA SER A 675 -1.00 16.18 22.17
C SER A 675 -0.11 15.11 21.51
N TYR A 676 -0.10 15.05 20.19
CA TYR A 676 0.75 14.12 19.44
C TYR A 676 2.23 14.25 19.83
N GLU A 677 2.74 15.48 19.90
CA GLU A 677 4.10 15.78 20.31
C GLU A 677 4.44 15.26 21.71
N HIS A 678 3.61 15.56 22.71
CA HIS A 678 3.82 15.08 24.08
C HIS A 678 3.80 13.55 24.14
N GLN A 679 2.89 12.93 23.40
CA GLN A 679 2.80 11.46 23.32
C GLN A 679 4.07 10.84 22.75
N MET A 680 4.60 11.38 21.66
CA MET A 680 5.78 10.82 21.00
C MET A 680 7.04 10.97 21.86
N LEU A 681 7.21 12.11 22.53
CA LEU A 681 8.31 12.33 23.48
C LEU A 681 8.18 11.42 24.72
N ARG A 682 6.97 11.28 25.27
CA ARG A 682 6.70 10.34 26.36
C ARG A 682 6.98 8.89 25.95
N TYR A 683 6.58 8.48 24.74
CA TYR A 683 6.86 7.14 24.24
C TYR A 683 8.36 6.90 24.09
N SER A 684 9.13 7.88 23.62
CA SER A 684 10.59 7.77 23.55
C SER A 684 11.24 7.62 24.92
N ASN A 685 10.69 8.29 25.95
CA ASN A 685 11.18 8.19 27.33
C ASN A 685 10.75 6.91 28.04
N GLU A 686 9.47 6.49 27.90
CA GLU A 686 8.90 5.35 28.65
C GLU A 686 9.15 3.99 27.96
N PHE A 687 9.28 3.96 26.64
CA PHE A 687 9.31 2.74 25.82
C PHE A 687 10.51 2.68 24.83
N GLY A 688 11.49 3.57 24.98
CA GLY A 688 12.71 3.55 24.20
C GLY A 688 13.73 2.56 24.80
N PHE A 689 13.56 1.25 24.52
CA PHE A 689 14.38 0.20 25.13
C PHE A 689 15.57 -0.26 24.31
N LEU A 690 15.64 0.08 23.01
CA LEU A 690 16.77 -0.32 22.19
C LEU A 690 17.96 0.62 22.40
N SER A 691 19.07 0.07 22.89
CA SER A 691 20.31 0.81 23.09
C SER A 691 21.21 0.77 21.85
N SER A 692 21.91 1.89 21.58
CA SER A 692 22.90 2.02 20.50
C SER A 692 24.22 1.27 20.72
N LYS A 693 24.28 0.32 21.66
CA LYS A 693 25.52 -0.35 22.07
C LYS A 693 26.08 -1.39 21.08
N GLU A 694 25.25 -1.90 20.16
CA GLU A 694 25.66 -2.94 19.20
C GLU A 694 26.50 -2.43 18.02
N GLU A 695 26.67 -1.13 17.86
CA GLU A 695 27.31 -0.54 16.67
C GLU A 695 28.83 -0.36 16.73
N LYS A 696 29.49 -0.66 17.86
CA LYS A 696 30.97 -0.53 17.97
C LYS A 696 31.74 -1.60 17.19
N SER A 697 31.13 -2.68 16.73
CA SER A 697 31.82 -3.75 16.01
C SER A 697 31.84 -3.62 14.49
N SER A 698 30.83 -2.94 13.88
CA SER A 698 30.71 -2.84 12.41
C SER A 698 31.43 -1.64 11.78
N LEU A 699 31.70 -0.59 12.53
CA LEU A 699 32.34 0.64 12.00
C LEU A 699 33.83 0.58 11.82
N LYS A 700 34.54 -0.47 12.33
CA LYS A 700 36.00 -0.61 12.18
C LYS A 700 36.43 -1.31 10.89
N GLU A 701 35.52 -1.90 10.11
CA GLU A 701 35.90 -2.69 8.93
C GLU A 701 35.68 -1.99 7.58
N GLU A 702 34.88 -0.93 7.51
CA GLU A 702 34.60 -0.23 6.24
C GLU A 702 35.68 0.79 5.79
N SER A 703 36.70 1.10 6.65
CA SER A 703 37.71 2.07 6.28
C SER A 703 39.02 1.45 5.72
N SER A 704 39.11 0.12 5.55
CA SER A 704 40.34 -0.54 5.13
C SER A 704 40.37 -1.20 3.75
N SER A 705 39.29 -1.04 2.93
CA SER A 705 39.19 -1.68 1.61
C SER A 705 39.19 -0.72 0.43
N LYS A 706 40.04 0.30 0.44
CA LYS A 706 40.42 1.02 -0.78
C LYS A 706 41.93 1.07 -0.84
N GLU A 707 42.51 0.08 -1.45
CA GLU A 707 43.74 0.08 -2.21
C GLU A 707 44.18 -1.37 -2.47
N GLU A 708 44.07 -1.79 -3.71
CA GLU A 708 45.00 -2.61 -4.47
C GLU A 708 44.31 -3.33 -5.61
N THR A 709 44.30 -2.68 -6.76
CA THR A 709 44.19 -3.32 -8.05
C THR A 709 45.54 -3.28 -8.71
N SER A 710 46.09 -4.41 -9.07
CA SER A 710 46.82 -4.54 -10.34
C SER A 710 47.20 -6.00 -10.67
N SER A 711 46.82 -6.39 -11.85
CA SER A 711 47.50 -7.26 -12.82
C SER A 711 47.84 -8.71 -12.48
N LYS A 712 47.28 -9.64 -13.27
CA LYS A 712 48.08 -10.30 -14.32
C LYS A 712 47.20 -11.25 -15.16
N GLU A 713 47.34 -11.03 -16.49
CA GLU A 713 46.99 -11.96 -17.54
C GLU A 713 47.80 -13.25 -17.41
N ASP A 714 47.22 -14.37 -17.86
CA ASP A 714 47.97 -15.34 -18.65
C ASP A 714 47.03 -16.16 -19.52
N VAL A 715 47.38 -16.15 -20.80
CA VAL A 715 46.86 -16.83 -21.95
C VAL A 715 47.40 -18.28 -21.95
N LEU A 716 46.56 -19.26 -22.32
CA LEU A 716 47.05 -20.37 -23.17
C LEU A 716 45.92 -21.16 -23.83
N SER A 717 46.15 -21.30 -25.13
CA SER A 717 45.37 -21.97 -26.14
C SER A 717 45.38 -23.50 -26.06
N SER A 718 44.33 -24.14 -26.56
CA SER A 718 44.57 -25.16 -27.63
C SER A 718 43.29 -25.67 -28.25
N LYS A 719 43.43 -25.98 -29.52
CA LYS A 719 42.44 -26.43 -30.49
C LYS A 719 42.05 -27.91 -30.33
N ALA A 720 40.93 -28.15 -30.92
CA ALA A 720 40.41 -29.37 -31.56
C ALA A 720 39.64 -30.38 -30.66
N GLU A 721 38.30 -30.41 -30.95
CA GLU A 721 37.64 -31.64 -31.32
C GLU A 721 36.16 -31.30 -31.65
N THR A 722 35.90 -31.20 -32.94
CA THR A 722 34.59 -31.04 -33.55
C THR A 722 34.14 -32.38 -34.12
N SER A 723 33.21 -33.05 -33.42
CA SER A 723 32.18 -33.92 -34.01
C SER A 723 31.35 -34.76 -33.05
N SER A 724 31.63 -34.78 -31.75
CA SER A 724 30.82 -35.51 -30.76
C SER A 724 29.93 -34.59 -29.86
N LYS A 725 29.97 -33.27 -30.12
CA LYS A 725 29.26 -32.29 -29.31
C LYS A 725 27.77 -32.06 -29.68
N ALA A 726 27.34 -32.42 -30.89
CA ALA A 726 25.99 -32.14 -31.34
C ALA A 726 24.93 -33.05 -30.70
N GLU A 727 25.21 -34.33 -30.48
CA GLU A 727 24.27 -35.27 -29.83
C GLU A 727 24.24 -35.08 -28.29
N ALA A 728 25.37 -34.76 -27.65
CA ALA A 728 25.44 -34.49 -26.23
C ALA A 728 24.77 -33.13 -25.85
N VAL A 729 24.83 -32.12 -26.75
CA VAL A 729 24.14 -30.84 -26.55
C VAL A 729 22.63 -30.97 -26.68
N SER A 730 22.15 -31.84 -27.63
CA SER A 730 20.71 -32.08 -27.81
C SER A 730 20.08 -32.79 -26.60
N SER A 731 20.76 -33.76 -25.99
CA SER A 731 20.26 -34.45 -24.80
C SER A 731 20.18 -33.53 -23.58
N SER A 732 21.11 -32.60 -23.44
CA SER A 732 21.12 -31.60 -22.37
C SER A 732 19.97 -30.56 -22.49
N VAL A 733 19.69 -30.07 -23.70
CA VAL A 733 18.60 -29.10 -23.97
C VAL A 733 17.20 -29.68 -23.68
N ASP A 734 16.97 -30.94 -24.17
CA ASP A 734 15.67 -31.60 -23.90
C ASP A 734 15.45 -31.90 -22.40
N ASP A 735 16.53 -32.15 -21.66
CA ASP A 735 16.44 -32.35 -20.20
C ASP A 735 16.17 -31.03 -19.47
N ASP A 736 16.76 -29.91 -19.92
CA ASP A 736 16.44 -28.58 -19.41
C ASP A 736 14.99 -28.19 -19.69
N VAL A 737 14.47 -28.44 -20.89
CA VAL A 737 13.04 -28.24 -21.22
C VAL A 737 12.14 -29.10 -20.33
N LYS A 738 12.49 -30.37 -20.06
CA LYS A 738 11.73 -31.22 -19.13
C LYS A 738 11.76 -30.66 -17.70
N LYS A 739 12.93 -30.20 -17.24
CA LYS A 739 13.11 -29.59 -15.92
C LYS A 739 12.27 -28.32 -15.79
N ILE A 740 12.31 -27.41 -16.76
CA ILE A 740 11.49 -26.21 -16.83
C ILE A 740 10.00 -26.58 -16.76
N LYS A 741 9.53 -27.49 -17.61
CA LYS A 741 8.12 -27.89 -17.61
C LYS A 741 7.67 -28.58 -16.30
N ARG A 742 8.56 -29.27 -15.60
CA ARG A 742 8.27 -29.85 -14.28
C ARG A 742 8.10 -28.78 -13.22
N SER A 743 8.92 -27.71 -13.27
CA SER A 743 8.85 -26.62 -12.33
C SER A 743 7.56 -25.79 -12.46
N PHE A 744 6.87 -25.79 -13.58
CA PHE A 744 5.58 -25.10 -13.75
C PHE A 744 4.53 -25.57 -12.74
N ARG A 745 4.57 -26.82 -12.31
CA ARG A 745 3.65 -27.37 -11.30
C ARG A 745 3.81 -26.72 -9.94
N LEU A 746 4.99 -26.19 -9.64
CA LEU A 746 5.29 -25.52 -8.37
C LEU A 746 4.72 -24.10 -8.31
N PHE A 747 4.45 -23.50 -9.47
CA PHE A 747 4.07 -22.09 -9.61
C PHE A 747 2.75 -21.91 -10.36
N MET A 748 2.03 -22.99 -10.62
CA MET A 748 0.75 -22.91 -11.32
C MET A 748 -0.28 -22.12 -10.53
N ASN A 749 -0.99 -21.26 -11.24
CA ASN A 749 -2.10 -20.47 -10.70
C ASN A 749 -3.34 -20.66 -11.59
N GLY A 750 -4.20 -21.56 -11.15
CA GLY A 750 -5.42 -21.90 -11.88
C GLY A 750 -6.39 -20.73 -12.02
N VAL A 751 -6.45 -19.86 -11.01
CA VAL A 751 -7.28 -18.64 -11.03
C VAL A 751 -6.77 -17.68 -12.10
N ALA A 752 -5.45 -17.42 -12.13
CA ALA A 752 -4.85 -16.57 -13.14
C ALA A 752 -5.02 -17.16 -14.55
N SER A 753 -4.82 -18.48 -14.72
CA SER A 753 -5.03 -19.18 -16.00
C SER A 753 -6.48 -19.05 -16.49
N SER A 754 -7.46 -19.20 -15.59
CA SER A 754 -8.88 -19.00 -15.91
C SER A 754 -9.15 -17.55 -16.29
N SER A 755 -8.71 -16.59 -15.47
CA SER A 755 -8.88 -15.15 -15.74
C SER A 755 -8.28 -14.72 -17.08
N MET A 756 -7.12 -15.25 -17.47
CA MET A 756 -6.51 -14.97 -18.78
C MET A 756 -7.38 -15.48 -19.93
N ARG A 757 -7.93 -16.69 -19.79
CA ARG A 757 -8.82 -17.28 -20.78
C ARG A 757 -10.12 -16.50 -20.93
N ASP A 758 -10.69 -16.08 -19.78
CA ASP A 758 -11.91 -15.28 -19.74
C ASP A 758 -11.72 -13.89 -20.37
N LYS A 759 -10.50 -13.38 -20.37
CA LYS A 759 -10.11 -12.13 -21.04
C LYS A 759 -9.71 -12.31 -22.51
N GLY A 760 -9.94 -13.50 -23.09
CA GLY A 760 -9.68 -13.78 -24.49
C GLY A 760 -8.23 -14.15 -24.81
N LEU A 761 -7.37 -14.42 -23.80
CA LEU A 761 -6.03 -14.92 -24.01
C LEU A 761 -6.07 -16.45 -24.15
N GLU A 762 -6.31 -16.94 -25.36
CA GLU A 762 -6.39 -18.36 -25.64
C GLU A 762 -4.99 -18.98 -25.85
N TYR A 763 -4.68 -19.97 -25.01
CA TYR A 763 -3.52 -20.83 -25.13
C TYR A 763 -3.95 -22.29 -25.05
N LYS A 764 -3.26 -23.17 -25.77
CA LYS A 764 -3.53 -24.61 -25.67
C LYS A 764 -3.24 -25.15 -24.27
N ILE A 765 -2.15 -24.70 -23.65
CA ILE A 765 -1.80 -24.97 -22.25
C ILE A 765 -1.33 -23.65 -21.61
N ASN A 766 -1.93 -23.32 -20.49
CA ASN A 766 -1.61 -22.15 -19.68
C ASN A 766 -1.62 -22.55 -18.18
N TRP A 767 -0.49 -22.42 -17.52
CA TRP A 767 -0.33 -22.69 -16.11
C TRP A 767 -0.66 -21.49 -15.22
N GLY A 768 -0.88 -20.29 -15.82
CA GLY A 768 -1.21 -19.06 -15.11
C GLY A 768 -0.05 -18.47 -14.32
N ILE A 769 1.19 -18.81 -14.65
CA ILE A 769 2.37 -18.32 -13.93
C ILE A 769 2.58 -16.83 -14.26
N PRO A 770 2.73 -15.94 -13.28
CA PRO A 770 3.02 -14.52 -13.52
C PRO A 770 4.30 -14.32 -14.33
N VAL A 771 4.32 -13.31 -15.20
CA VAL A 771 5.49 -13.00 -16.05
C VAL A 771 6.73 -12.68 -15.22
N THR A 772 6.56 -12.02 -14.07
CA THR A 772 7.63 -11.79 -13.10
C THR A 772 8.31 -13.10 -12.70
N ARG A 773 7.53 -14.10 -12.35
CA ARG A 773 8.06 -15.42 -11.97
C ARG A 773 8.74 -16.15 -13.15
N LEU A 774 8.24 -15.97 -14.36
CA LEU A 774 8.89 -16.51 -15.54
C LEU A 774 10.24 -15.86 -15.82
N ARG A 775 10.41 -14.59 -15.48
CA ARG A 775 11.71 -13.90 -15.54
C ARG A 775 12.70 -14.48 -14.51
N ASP A 776 12.24 -14.74 -13.29
CA ASP A 776 13.06 -15.39 -12.26
C ASP A 776 13.50 -16.80 -12.72
N MET A 777 12.60 -17.54 -13.35
CA MET A 777 12.93 -18.85 -13.94
C MET A 777 13.92 -18.75 -15.07
N ALA A 778 13.77 -17.77 -15.98
CA ALA A 778 14.71 -17.55 -17.08
C ALA A 778 16.11 -17.22 -16.58
N ALA A 779 16.22 -16.43 -15.50
CA ALA A 779 17.50 -16.04 -14.88
C ALA A 779 18.32 -17.24 -14.35
N GLN A 780 17.70 -18.40 -14.16
CA GLN A 780 18.37 -19.63 -13.72
C GLN A 780 19.09 -20.37 -14.87
N TYR A 781 18.89 -19.94 -16.11
CA TYR A 781 19.46 -20.55 -17.30
C TYR A 781 20.31 -19.53 -18.07
N ALA A 782 21.44 -19.99 -18.59
CA ALA A 782 22.22 -19.14 -19.50
C ALA A 782 21.44 -18.94 -20.83
N PRO A 783 21.45 -17.72 -21.41
CA PRO A 783 20.83 -17.47 -22.71
C PRO A 783 21.35 -18.46 -23.76
N SER A 784 20.43 -19.13 -24.46
CA SER A 784 20.76 -20.21 -25.42
C SER A 784 19.76 -20.25 -26.55
N VAL A 785 20.27 -20.14 -27.78
CA VAL A 785 19.44 -20.23 -29.00
C VAL A 785 18.71 -21.58 -29.06
N ALA A 786 19.41 -22.69 -28.84
CA ALA A 786 18.81 -24.01 -28.91
C ALA A 786 17.72 -24.24 -27.84
N LEU A 787 17.93 -23.76 -26.64
CA LEU A 787 16.92 -23.87 -25.57
C LEU A 787 15.69 -22.99 -25.88
N ALA A 788 15.91 -21.75 -26.33
CA ALA A 788 14.86 -20.82 -26.68
C ALA A 788 14.00 -21.31 -27.84
N GLU A 789 14.61 -21.80 -28.92
CA GLU A 789 13.89 -22.38 -30.08
C GLU A 789 13.06 -23.60 -29.63
N ARG A 790 13.63 -24.48 -28.80
CA ARG A 790 12.93 -25.67 -28.31
C ARG A 790 11.76 -25.36 -27.37
N LEU A 791 11.87 -24.27 -26.62
CA LEU A 791 10.78 -23.75 -25.80
C LEU A 791 9.71 -23.08 -26.65
N TRP A 792 10.09 -22.34 -27.69
CA TRP A 792 9.16 -21.65 -28.61
C TRP A 792 8.26 -22.62 -29.38
N GLU A 793 8.78 -23.80 -29.77
CA GLU A 793 8.01 -24.87 -30.39
C GLU A 793 6.88 -25.44 -29.50
N SER A 794 6.90 -25.16 -28.19
CA SER A 794 5.93 -25.70 -27.25
C SER A 794 4.60 -24.94 -27.31
N ASP A 795 3.48 -25.67 -27.24
CA ASP A 795 2.13 -25.08 -27.14
C ASP A 795 1.78 -24.54 -25.71
N VAL A 796 2.78 -24.39 -24.85
CA VAL A 796 2.62 -23.94 -23.48
C VAL A 796 2.97 -22.44 -23.42
N ARG A 797 2.06 -21.61 -22.90
CA ARG A 797 2.25 -20.16 -22.74
C ARG A 797 3.58 -19.82 -22.07
N GLU A 798 3.85 -20.44 -20.95
CA GLU A 798 5.04 -20.17 -20.12
C GLU A 798 6.34 -20.52 -20.89
N CYS A 799 6.32 -21.59 -21.69
CA CYS A 799 7.45 -21.95 -22.52
C CYS A 799 7.74 -20.87 -23.58
N LYS A 800 6.70 -20.34 -24.23
CA LYS A 800 6.86 -19.28 -25.24
C LYS A 800 7.39 -17.99 -24.62
N ILE A 801 6.89 -17.60 -23.44
CA ILE A 801 7.41 -16.42 -22.73
C ILE A 801 8.87 -16.63 -22.32
N LEU A 802 9.22 -17.80 -21.75
CA LEU A 802 10.61 -18.13 -21.42
C LEU A 802 11.53 -18.12 -22.66
N ALA A 803 11.03 -18.57 -23.81
CA ALA A 803 11.78 -18.51 -25.07
C ALA A 803 12.18 -17.06 -25.41
N THR A 804 11.28 -16.09 -25.23
CA THR A 804 11.57 -14.66 -25.48
C THR A 804 12.59 -14.08 -24.50
N LEU A 805 12.74 -14.67 -23.31
CA LEU A 805 13.67 -14.23 -22.28
C LEU A 805 15.06 -14.90 -22.42
N LEU A 806 15.10 -16.13 -22.95
CA LEU A 806 16.31 -16.95 -23.05
C LEU A 806 17.00 -16.87 -24.42
N MET A 807 16.34 -16.29 -25.42
CA MET A 807 16.96 -16.07 -26.73
C MET A 807 17.95 -14.90 -26.64
N PRO A 808 19.24 -15.11 -26.92
CA PRO A 808 20.22 -14.03 -27.02
C PRO A 808 19.82 -13.03 -28.09
N ALA A 809 19.62 -11.78 -27.77
CA ALA A 809 19.14 -10.74 -28.68
C ALA A 809 20.11 -10.54 -29.87
N GLU A 810 21.41 -10.68 -29.66
CA GLU A 810 22.46 -10.53 -30.66
C GLU A 810 22.42 -11.65 -31.72
N ARG A 811 21.75 -12.76 -31.40
CA ARG A 811 21.57 -13.91 -32.29
C ARG A 811 20.18 -13.97 -32.93
N PHE A 812 19.27 -13.04 -32.53
CA PHE A 812 17.91 -13.00 -33.04
C PHE A 812 17.83 -12.16 -34.31
N SER A 813 17.64 -12.81 -35.48
CA SER A 813 17.62 -12.15 -36.77
C SER A 813 16.22 -11.72 -37.21
N GLU A 814 16.15 -10.78 -38.17
CA GLU A 814 14.89 -10.32 -38.75
C GLU A 814 14.00 -11.47 -39.29
N PRO A 815 14.50 -12.47 -40.04
CA PRO A 815 13.69 -13.62 -40.43
C PRO A 815 13.14 -14.44 -39.28
N MET A 816 13.89 -14.58 -38.18
CA MET A 816 13.41 -15.25 -36.96
C MET A 816 12.32 -14.41 -36.28
N ALA A 817 12.51 -13.09 -36.21
CA ALA A 817 11.51 -12.17 -35.63
C ALA A 817 10.19 -12.23 -36.39
N LEU A 818 10.20 -12.21 -37.71
CA LEU A 818 9.00 -12.38 -38.55
C LEU A 818 8.34 -13.75 -38.34
N SER A 819 9.14 -14.82 -38.30
CA SER A 819 8.62 -16.18 -38.06
C SER A 819 7.97 -16.30 -36.70
N TRP A 820 8.59 -15.76 -35.66
CA TRP A 820 8.02 -15.79 -34.29
C TRP A 820 6.82 -14.88 -34.17
N LEU A 821 6.82 -13.71 -34.79
CA LEU A 821 5.69 -12.78 -34.80
C LEU A 821 4.45 -13.38 -35.49
N SER A 822 4.63 -14.07 -36.60
CA SER A 822 3.53 -14.76 -37.31
C SER A 822 2.96 -15.95 -36.50
N ALA A 823 3.76 -16.53 -35.59
CA ALA A 823 3.35 -17.62 -34.72
C ALA A 823 2.68 -17.12 -33.39
N CYS A 824 2.56 -15.82 -33.19
CA CYS A 824 1.84 -15.25 -32.05
C CYS A 824 0.34 -15.30 -32.29
N ASN A 825 -0.41 -15.96 -31.38
CA ASN A 825 -1.85 -16.19 -31.54
C ASN A 825 -2.71 -15.17 -30.76
N ASN A 826 -2.08 -14.31 -29.95
CA ASN A 826 -2.77 -13.31 -29.14
C ASN A 826 -1.86 -12.13 -28.79
N GLN A 827 -2.48 -11.08 -28.25
CA GLN A 827 -1.82 -9.83 -27.86
C GLN A 827 -0.64 -10.04 -26.91
N GLU A 828 -0.82 -10.80 -25.82
CA GLU A 828 0.23 -11.02 -24.81
C GLU A 828 1.50 -11.57 -25.45
N MET A 829 1.37 -12.48 -26.41
CA MET A 829 2.53 -13.09 -27.06
C MET A 829 3.29 -12.10 -27.93
N VAL A 830 2.57 -11.21 -28.64
CA VAL A 830 3.19 -10.11 -29.41
C VAL A 830 3.92 -9.15 -28.46
N GLU A 831 3.29 -8.78 -27.36
CA GLU A 831 3.89 -7.89 -26.35
C GLU A 831 5.14 -8.53 -25.73
N MET A 832 5.07 -9.78 -25.29
CA MET A 832 6.22 -10.47 -24.68
C MET A 832 7.37 -10.61 -25.68
N LEU A 833 7.09 -10.93 -26.94
CA LEU A 833 8.09 -11.00 -28.00
C LEU A 833 8.76 -9.64 -28.23
N VAL A 834 7.97 -8.57 -28.36
CA VAL A 834 8.48 -7.21 -28.57
C VAL A 834 9.24 -6.71 -27.34
N PHE A 835 8.67 -6.83 -26.13
CA PHE A 835 9.20 -6.20 -24.92
C PHE A 835 10.40 -6.95 -24.34
N ASN A 836 10.50 -8.26 -24.49
CA ASN A 836 11.63 -9.00 -23.96
C ASN A 836 12.79 -9.10 -24.97
N LEU A 837 12.49 -9.25 -26.26
CA LEU A 837 13.47 -9.69 -27.25
C LEU A 837 13.66 -8.70 -28.40
N VAL A 838 12.63 -8.45 -29.25
CA VAL A 838 12.76 -7.71 -30.50
C VAL A 838 13.31 -6.29 -30.31
N GLN A 839 12.90 -5.58 -29.29
CA GLN A 839 13.42 -4.23 -28.98
C GLN A 839 14.93 -4.16 -28.74
N ASN A 840 15.59 -5.31 -28.50
CA ASN A 840 17.02 -5.44 -28.22
C ASN A 840 17.82 -6.08 -29.36
N MET A 841 17.15 -6.53 -30.44
CA MET A 841 17.83 -7.22 -31.55
C MET A 841 18.64 -6.23 -32.39
N PRO A 842 19.73 -6.67 -33.03
CA PRO A 842 20.46 -5.88 -34.02
C PRO A 842 19.56 -5.50 -35.22
N GLY A 843 19.62 -4.23 -35.66
CA GLY A 843 18.81 -3.74 -36.77
C GLY A 843 17.33 -3.53 -36.49
N VAL A 844 16.93 -3.38 -35.19
CA VAL A 844 15.54 -3.12 -34.80
C VAL A 844 14.97 -1.86 -35.46
N GLU A 845 15.79 -0.86 -35.75
CA GLU A 845 15.40 0.40 -36.41
C GLU A 845 14.93 0.14 -37.87
N THR A 846 15.62 -0.72 -38.59
CA THR A 846 15.20 -1.12 -39.95
C THR A 846 13.99 -2.03 -39.91
N PHE A 847 13.94 -2.91 -38.91
CA PHE A 847 12.85 -3.86 -38.74
C PHE A 847 11.51 -3.15 -38.37
N VAL A 848 11.52 -2.14 -37.50
CA VAL A 848 10.30 -1.38 -37.21
C VAL A 848 9.78 -0.64 -38.43
N VAL A 849 10.66 -0.12 -39.29
CA VAL A 849 10.26 0.50 -40.55
C VAL A 849 9.62 -0.52 -41.49
N SER A 850 10.15 -1.74 -41.59
CA SER A 850 9.54 -2.80 -42.42
C SER A 850 8.15 -3.20 -41.91
N LEU A 851 7.97 -3.27 -40.57
CA LEU A 851 6.67 -3.56 -39.94
C LEU A 851 5.63 -2.46 -40.16
N LEU A 852 6.04 -1.19 -40.20
CA LEU A 852 5.11 -0.08 -40.50
C LEU A 852 4.47 -0.16 -41.88
N HIS A 853 5.10 -0.89 -42.80
CA HIS A 853 4.64 -1.09 -44.18
C HIS A 853 4.09 -2.51 -44.45
N SER A 854 4.01 -3.34 -43.40
CA SER A 854 3.55 -4.73 -43.50
C SER A 854 2.06 -4.86 -43.21
N ASP A 855 1.36 -5.65 -44.05
CA ASP A 855 -0.05 -6.00 -43.85
C ASP A 855 -0.23 -7.34 -43.09
N GLU A 856 0.85 -7.95 -42.59
CA GLU A 856 0.76 -9.18 -41.78
C GLU A 856 0.00 -8.94 -40.48
N HIS A 857 -0.75 -9.95 -40.03
CA HIS A 857 -1.73 -9.83 -38.94
C HIS A 857 -1.20 -9.15 -37.66
N ASN A 858 -0.01 -9.51 -37.19
CA ASN A 858 0.59 -8.98 -35.98
C ASN A 858 1.54 -7.79 -36.20
N ALA A 859 1.86 -7.45 -37.45
CA ALA A 859 2.83 -6.39 -37.76
C ALA A 859 2.39 -5.00 -37.28
N PRO A 860 1.11 -4.57 -37.46
CA PRO A 860 0.66 -3.26 -36.96
C PRO A 860 0.83 -3.12 -35.46
N LEU A 861 0.47 -4.15 -34.68
CA LEU A 861 0.58 -4.14 -33.19
C LEU A 861 2.05 -4.10 -32.76
N ALA A 862 2.89 -4.94 -33.35
CA ALA A 862 4.32 -4.98 -33.10
C ALA A 862 5.01 -3.64 -33.46
N ALA A 863 4.64 -3.03 -34.59
CA ALA A 863 5.19 -1.74 -35.02
C ALA A 863 4.86 -0.63 -34.00
N LEU A 864 3.60 -0.51 -33.59
CA LEU A 864 3.16 0.48 -32.60
C LEU A 864 3.90 0.31 -31.27
N HIS A 865 4.01 -0.91 -30.77
CA HIS A 865 4.76 -1.19 -29.54
C HIS A 865 6.25 -0.89 -29.70
N LEU A 866 6.90 -1.25 -30.82
CA LEU A 866 8.31 -0.96 -31.08
C LEU A 866 8.57 0.54 -31.17
N VAL A 867 7.76 1.30 -31.89
CA VAL A 867 7.89 2.78 -31.94
C VAL A 867 7.83 3.35 -30.53
N SER A 868 6.81 2.96 -29.74
CA SER A 868 6.66 3.40 -28.37
C SER A 868 7.89 3.08 -27.49
N ARG A 869 8.48 1.89 -27.66
CA ARG A 869 9.66 1.45 -26.87
C ARG A 869 10.94 2.13 -27.29
N LEU A 870 11.18 2.29 -28.60
CA LEU A 870 12.37 2.96 -29.12
C LEU A 870 12.34 4.46 -28.78
N VAL A 871 11.17 5.12 -28.86
CA VAL A 871 10.96 6.49 -28.42
C VAL A 871 11.27 6.64 -26.92
N ALA A 872 10.81 5.70 -26.08
CA ALA A 872 11.09 5.71 -24.65
C ALA A 872 12.59 5.63 -24.35
N ARG A 873 13.36 4.92 -25.19
CA ARG A 873 14.81 4.76 -25.06
C ARG A 873 15.63 5.86 -25.76
N GLN A 874 14.98 6.88 -26.31
CA GLN A 874 15.60 7.96 -27.10
C GLN A 874 16.30 7.46 -28.38
N ASN A 875 15.98 6.27 -28.85
CA ASN A 875 16.45 5.73 -30.12
C ASN A 875 15.47 6.12 -31.23
N VAL A 876 15.62 7.32 -31.79
CA VAL A 876 14.68 7.94 -32.73
C VAL A 876 15.30 8.33 -34.07
N ALA A 877 16.56 7.98 -34.30
CA ALA A 877 17.27 8.34 -35.55
C ALA A 877 16.62 7.79 -36.83
N PHE A 878 15.88 6.68 -36.72
CA PHE A 878 15.14 6.07 -37.83
C PHE A 878 13.85 6.83 -38.22
N MET A 879 13.35 7.75 -37.37
CA MET A 879 12.12 8.51 -37.63
C MET A 879 12.35 9.65 -38.62
N THR A 880 12.56 9.25 -39.89
CA THR A 880 12.60 10.19 -41.01
C THR A 880 11.21 10.74 -41.33
N ASP A 881 11.10 11.79 -42.14
CA ASP A 881 9.83 12.40 -42.52
C ASP A 881 8.86 11.42 -43.21
N GLU A 882 9.40 10.42 -43.92
CA GLU A 882 8.65 9.33 -44.54
C GLU A 882 8.12 8.35 -43.50
N VAL A 883 8.98 7.91 -42.59
CA VAL A 883 8.63 7.00 -41.48
C VAL A 883 7.60 7.64 -40.55
N VAL A 884 7.76 8.91 -40.22
CA VAL A 884 6.78 9.68 -39.44
C VAL A 884 5.42 9.70 -40.13
N SER A 885 5.40 9.87 -41.47
CA SER A 885 4.15 9.85 -42.23
C SER A 885 3.49 8.48 -42.22
N SER A 886 4.27 7.39 -42.37
CA SER A 886 3.78 6.00 -42.32
C SER A 886 3.26 5.65 -40.91
N PHE A 887 3.98 6.05 -39.89
CA PHE A 887 3.56 5.91 -38.50
C PHE A 887 2.21 6.62 -38.23
N ALA A 888 2.09 7.89 -38.64
CA ALA A 888 0.84 8.64 -38.47
C ALA A 888 -0.34 7.97 -39.19
N GLN A 889 -0.10 7.44 -40.43
CA GLN A 889 -1.14 6.70 -41.15
C GLN A 889 -1.56 5.41 -40.45
N LEU A 890 -0.61 4.66 -39.87
CA LEU A 890 -0.91 3.48 -39.08
C LEU A 890 -1.72 3.83 -37.84
N VAL A 891 -1.35 4.90 -37.10
CA VAL A 891 -2.10 5.41 -35.95
C VAL A 891 -3.53 5.78 -36.35
N ILE A 892 -3.71 6.55 -37.44
CA ILE A 892 -5.03 6.94 -37.95
C ILE A 892 -5.88 5.69 -38.31
N LYS A 893 -5.29 4.73 -39.02
CA LYS A 893 -5.94 3.46 -39.39
C LYS A 893 -6.38 2.69 -38.13
N ALA A 894 -5.52 2.59 -37.13
CA ALA A 894 -5.80 1.89 -35.88
C ALA A 894 -6.91 2.59 -35.08
N LEU A 895 -6.84 3.91 -34.87
CA LEU A 895 -7.81 4.67 -34.09
C LEU A 895 -9.20 4.70 -34.71
N ASN A 896 -9.31 4.66 -36.04
CA ASN A 896 -10.57 4.56 -36.78
C ASN A 896 -11.08 3.11 -36.95
N GLY A 897 -10.26 2.11 -36.63
CA GLY A 897 -10.62 0.68 -36.70
C GLY A 897 -11.63 0.26 -35.63
N THR A 898 -11.91 -1.02 -35.53
CA THR A 898 -12.76 -1.62 -34.50
C THR A 898 -11.97 -2.39 -33.44
N ASP A 899 -10.70 -2.66 -33.70
CA ASP A 899 -9.81 -3.41 -32.81
C ASP A 899 -9.36 -2.55 -31.62
N ALA A 900 -9.83 -2.89 -30.42
CA ALA A 900 -9.54 -2.18 -29.19
C ALA A 900 -8.05 -2.25 -28.80
N VAL A 901 -7.38 -3.38 -29.08
CA VAL A 901 -5.96 -3.60 -28.78
C VAL A 901 -5.08 -2.68 -29.63
N LEU A 902 -5.36 -2.63 -30.94
CA LEU A 902 -4.66 -1.73 -31.85
C LEU A 902 -4.90 -0.25 -31.53
N LYS A 903 -6.14 0.10 -31.15
CA LYS A 903 -6.45 1.47 -30.68
C LYS A 903 -5.62 1.87 -29.48
N HIS A 904 -5.55 1.01 -28.48
CA HIS A 904 -4.80 1.28 -27.25
C HIS A 904 -3.29 1.40 -27.53
N ALA A 905 -2.74 0.49 -28.33
CA ALA A 905 -1.34 0.54 -28.73
C ALA A 905 -1.01 1.81 -29.56
N ALA A 906 -1.93 2.22 -30.47
CA ALA A 906 -1.78 3.43 -31.26
C ALA A 906 -1.82 4.69 -30.37
N LEU A 907 -2.76 4.78 -29.46
CA LEU A 907 -2.87 5.89 -28.50
C LEU A 907 -1.60 6.02 -27.67
N ASN A 908 -1.17 4.94 -27.03
CA ASN A 908 0.05 4.94 -26.21
C ASN A 908 1.31 5.29 -27.01
N SER A 909 1.39 4.84 -28.27
CA SER A 909 2.55 5.11 -29.10
C SER A 909 2.61 6.57 -29.57
N VAL A 910 1.47 7.12 -30.01
CA VAL A 910 1.42 8.49 -30.51
C VAL A 910 1.52 9.52 -29.39
N THR A 911 0.86 9.30 -28.26
CA THR A 911 0.98 10.17 -27.08
C THR A 911 2.45 10.26 -26.65
N ARG A 912 3.12 9.11 -26.50
CA ARG A 912 4.55 9.10 -26.15
C ARG A 912 5.45 9.80 -27.18
N TYR A 913 5.11 9.71 -28.46
CA TYR A 913 5.87 10.36 -29.52
C TYR A 913 5.72 11.89 -29.46
N VAL A 914 4.50 12.38 -29.25
CA VAL A 914 4.16 13.81 -29.17
C VAL A 914 4.68 14.43 -27.88
N ASP A 915 4.45 13.80 -26.72
CA ASP A 915 4.89 14.29 -25.41
C ASP A 915 6.42 14.49 -25.30
N ARG A 916 7.18 13.81 -26.16
CA ARG A 916 8.64 13.97 -26.24
C ARG A 916 9.09 15.02 -27.22
N GLU A 917 8.16 15.78 -27.81
CA GLU A 917 8.42 16.87 -28.76
C GLU A 917 9.41 16.47 -29.90
N LEU A 918 9.28 15.24 -30.38
CA LEU A 918 10.19 14.69 -31.39
C LEU A 918 9.99 15.36 -32.75
N LYS A 919 11.04 15.33 -33.58
CA LYS A 919 10.98 15.87 -34.93
C LYS A 919 9.77 15.31 -35.70
N GLY A 920 8.88 16.20 -36.16
CA GLY A 920 7.65 15.79 -36.86
C GLY A 920 6.44 15.52 -35.99
N ALA A 921 6.51 15.72 -34.66
CA ALA A 921 5.37 15.63 -33.76
C ALA A 921 4.21 16.53 -34.18
N ASP A 922 4.49 17.79 -34.50
CA ASP A 922 3.48 18.74 -35.03
C ASP A 922 2.78 18.23 -36.27
N LYS A 923 3.52 17.58 -37.19
CA LYS A 923 2.98 16.99 -38.40
C LYS A 923 2.06 15.81 -38.11
N VAL A 924 2.38 15.01 -37.12
CA VAL A 924 1.52 13.91 -36.64
C VAL A 924 0.23 14.48 -36.08
N VAL A 925 0.29 15.47 -35.20
CA VAL A 925 -0.87 16.15 -34.62
C VAL A 925 -1.76 16.80 -35.69
N GLU A 926 -1.16 17.48 -36.68
CA GLU A 926 -1.88 18.07 -37.82
C GLU A 926 -2.60 17.02 -38.66
N LEU A 927 -1.96 15.88 -38.94
CA LEU A 927 -2.56 14.78 -39.68
C LEU A 927 -3.73 14.16 -38.93
N LEU A 928 -3.62 13.98 -37.59
CA LEU A 928 -4.69 13.47 -36.74
C LEU A 928 -5.90 14.41 -36.74
N LYS A 929 -5.68 15.71 -36.54
CA LYS A 929 -6.73 16.75 -36.61
C LYS A 929 -7.44 16.78 -37.98
N LYS A 930 -6.70 16.63 -39.07
CA LYS A 930 -7.28 16.53 -40.43
C LYS A 930 -8.24 15.34 -40.55
N HIS A 931 -8.00 14.26 -39.83
CA HIS A 931 -8.85 13.07 -39.80
C HIS A 931 -9.91 13.11 -38.67
N LYS A 932 -10.10 14.27 -38.03
CA LYS A 932 -11.05 14.49 -36.93
C LYS A 932 -10.76 13.61 -35.67
N ILE A 933 -9.49 13.30 -35.47
CA ILE A 933 -9.00 12.62 -34.27
C ILE A 933 -8.40 13.69 -33.38
N ASP A 934 -9.05 13.96 -32.26
CA ASP A 934 -8.63 14.95 -31.27
C ASP A 934 -8.23 14.19 -29.98
N ILE A 935 -6.93 14.05 -29.79
CA ILE A 935 -6.31 13.36 -28.64
C ILE A 935 -5.27 14.23 -27.93
N PHE A 936 -5.08 15.47 -28.40
CA PHE A 936 -4.10 16.43 -27.86
C PHE A 936 -4.74 17.81 -27.70
#